data_4a9150f61ac6c6218a9fbb9c5c107bd0
#
_entry.id   4a9150f61ac6c6218a9fbb9c5c107bd0
#
_cell.length_a   1.000
_cell.length_b   1.000
_cell.length_c   1.000
_cell.angle_alpha   90.00
_cell.angle_beta   90.00
_cell.angle_gamma   90.00
#
_symmetry.space_group_name_H-M   'P 1'
#
loop_
_entity.id
_entity.type
_entity.pdbx_description
1 polymer ?
#
loop_
_entity_poly.entity_id
_entity_poly.type
_entity_poly.pdbx_seq_one_letter_code
_entity_poly.pdbx_strand_id
1 'polypeptide(L)'
;MPERYADIVLPLAREPFTFAVGAEACPALGTAVAVPLGRTKILTGIVWRIHGQRPDVKTLKPVGEVLYGGMPLLTERQMALWEWIAEYYMCTLGEVMRAALPALMKPSGRDTASFGEEVFRPRRELFLSLASALRDPARLAEASALLHRAPRQRAALEELVSALGSDLAGEVPRRLLGTDRPMLAALERRGYVALTERVPDRDGRRETFRLPVLTASQEAALASVGRQFADRETVLLYGVTGSGKTEIYMHLIARTLLRGEDVLLLVPEIVLTSQLVERMEHTFGDRVTVYHSRLTDRRRTETYLRLCRSEGGELVLGARSSLFLPLKKLGLVVVDEEHDPSYKQAEPAPRYHARDCAVVAARLLGARTLLGSATPSLESWLNARAGKYGLVRLDERYGDARPPEIRISDTLRAVKRGERHSHFNNLLLDAIAQRLERGEQTILYQNRRGFAPYVACRTCGWTARCPDCNVTLTYHKQTRRLECHYCGHTAPVPTHCPDCRATEAEPMGFGTEKIELEVARLFPQARAVRLDRDSVTSERAFQAIVRGFARREWDVLVGTQMVTKGFDFEGVTLVGILNADNMLNNPDFRASERAFQQMMQVAGRAGRRERPGEVVIQTAEPDHPVIRQVAAGDYEGMALQQLAEREAFFYPPYARLVALTLRHRDAPLLGRAAVELASRLRGRFGRRVNGPVRPAVDKIRGEYLLGVQLRIECGASFARARKVLREVLAATFGQGEYKSVTVVVNVDPQ
;
A
#
# COMPACT_ATOMS: atom_id res chain seq x y z
N MET A 1 -35.75 -20.56 30.59
CA MET A 1 -35.25 -19.30 30.03
C MET A 1 -35.69 -19.22 28.58
N PRO A 2 -36.01 -18.05 28.01
CA PRO A 2 -36.34 -17.96 26.60
C PRO A 2 -35.15 -18.46 25.77
N GLU A 3 -35.43 -19.27 24.74
CA GLU A 3 -34.41 -19.76 23.81
C GLU A 3 -33.71 -18.57 23.15
N ARG A 4 -32.36 -18.53 23.22
CA ARG A 4 -31.54 -17.50 22.59
C ARG A 4 -30.80 -18.09 21.40
N TYR A 5 -30.63 -17.29 20.36
CA TYR A 5 -29.95 -17.64 19.13
C TYR A 5 -28.83 -16.61 18.86
N ALA A 6 -27.77 -17.06 18.24
CA ALA A 6 -26.66 -16.19 17.84
C ALA A 6 -26.35 -16.34 16.35
N ASP A 7 -26.31 -15.22 15.63
CA ASP A 7 -25.74 -15.15 14.30
C ASP A 7 -24.24 -15.06 14.42
N ILE A 8 -23.54 -16.00 13.80
CA ILE A 8 -22.09 -16.17 13.90
C ILE A 8 -21.47 -16.03 12.53
N VAL A 9 -20.50 -15.12 12.39
CA VAL A 9 -19.69 -14.93 11.19
C VAL A 9 -18.59 -15.98 11.18
N LEU A 10 -18.55 -16.79 10.12
CA LEU A 10 -17.52 -17.79 9.88
C LEU A 10 -16.55 -17.31 8.80
N PRO A 11 -15.28 -17.78 8.76
CA PRO A 11 -14.30 -17.38 7.73
C PRO A 11 -14.59 -18.04 6.37
N LEU A 12 -15.82 -17.92 5.90
CA LEU A 12 -16.37 -18.48 4.67
C LEU A 12 -16.94 -17.35 3.81
N ALA A 13 -16.99 -17.55 2.49
CA ALA A 13 -17.65 -16.61 1.58
C ALA A 13 -19.18 -16.78 1.64
N ARG A 14 -19.74 -16.57 2.82
CA ARG A 14 -21.18 -16.71 3.12
C ARG A 14 -21.62 -15.71 4.18
N GLU A 15 -22.92 -15.47 4.26
CA GLU A 15 -23.57 -14.71 5.30
C GLU A 15 -23.46 -15.43 6.65
N PRO A 16 -23.68 -14.75 7.80
CA PRO A 16 -23.65 -15.34 9.12
C PRO A 16 -24.58 -16.53 9.26
N PHE A 17 -24.18 -17.52 10.05
CA PHE A 17 -24.99 -18.69 10.36
C PHE A 17 -25.61 -18.55 11.75
N THR A 18 -26.87 -18.94 11.91
CA THR A 18 -27.54 -18.92 13.21
C THR A 18 -27.32 -20.24 13.96
N PHE A 19 -26.98 -20.13 15.25
CA PHE A 19 -26.77 -21.24 16.18
C PHE A 19 -27.61 -21.04 17.44
N ALA A 20 -27.96 -22.14 18.16
CA ALA A 20 -28.61 -22.07 19.45
C ALA A 20 -27.59 -21.72 20.55
N VAL A 21 -27.92 -20.81 21.45
CA VAL A 21 -27.13 -20.46 22.62
C VAL A 21 -27.58 -21.30 23.80
N GLY A 22 -26.71 -22.20 24.28
CA GLY A 22 -27.01 -23.04 25.46
C GLY A 22 -27.05 -22.20 26.76
N ALA A 23 -27.65 -22.77 27.79
CA ALA A 23 -27.83 -22.08 29.08
C ALA A 23 -26.50 -21.74 29.79
N GLU A 24 -25.44 -22.52 29.55
CA GLU A 24 -24.12 -22.36 30.17
C GLU A 24 -23.19 -21.45 29.31
N ALA A 25 -23.41 -21.36 28.00
CA ALA A 25 -22.65 -20.51 27.12
C ALA A 25 -23.36 -19.17 26.96
N CYS A 26 -22.80 -18.10 27.54
CA CYS A 26 -23.31 -16.73 27.35
C CYS A 26 -22.29 -15.89 26.60
N PRO A 27 -22.09 -16.12 25.26
CA PRO A 27 -21.13 -15.37 24.48
C PRO A 27 -21.61 -13.91 24.33
N ALA A 28 -20.69 -12.95 24.49
CA ALA A 28 -20.96 -11.55 24.20
C ALA A 28 -20.77 -11.24 22.71
N LEU A 29 -21.28 -10.09 22.25
CA LEU A 29 -21.00 -9.58 20.88
C LEU A 29 -19.50 -9.41 20.67
N GLY A 30 -19.03 -9.74 19.49
CA GLY A 30 -17.60 -9.64 19.11
C GLY A 30 -16.70 -10.72 19.72
N THR A 31 -17.22 -11.66 20.54
CA THR A 31 -16.42 -12.78 21.06
C THR A 31 -16.24 -13.87 20.02
N ALA A 32 -15.12 -14.58 20.14
CA ALA A 32 -14.86 -15.76 19.31
C ALA A 32 -15.44 -17.02 19.97
N VAL A 33 -16.04 -17.87 19.14
CA VAL A 33 -16.64 -19.15 19.56
C VAL A 33 -16.25 -20.27 18.59
N ALA A 34 -16.11 -21.48 19.11
CA ALA A 34 -15.98 -22.68 18.30
C ALA A 34 -17.37 -23.19 17.93
N VAL A 35 -17.65 -23.39 16.64
CA VAL A 35 -18.96 -23.87 16.18
C VAL A 35 -18.83 -25.04 15.22
N PRO A 36 -19.72 -26.04 15.31
CA PRO A 36 -19.71 -27.20 14.43
C PRO A 36 -20.31 -26.87 13.05
N LEU A 37 -19.55 -27.12 11.98
CA LEU A 37 -19.98 -27.00 10.61
C LEU A 37 -20.01 -28.38 9.91
N GLY A 38 -21.16 -28.80 9.40
CA GLY A 38 -21.32 -30.16 8.86
C GLY A 38 -21.18 -31.23 9.95
N ARG A 39 -20.69 -32.44 9.60
CA ARG A 39 -20.63 -33.57 10.55
C ARG A 39 -19.34 -33.65 11.35
N THR A 40 -18.24 -33.10 10.84
CA THR A 40 -16.89 -33.40 11.37
C THR A 40 -16.00 -32.17 11.50
N LYS A 41 -16.45 -30.98 11.11
CA LYS A 41 -15.63 -29.76 11.18
C LYS A 41 -16.10 -28.84 12.31
N ILE A 42 -15.14 -28.32 13.04
CA ILE A 42 -15.32 -27.21 13.98
C ILE A 42 -14.59 -26.01 13.39
N LEU A 43 -15.21 -24.85 13.38
CA LEU A 43 -14.62 -23.60 12.91
C LEU A 43 -14.68 -22.54 14.01
N THR A 44 -13.73 -21.64 14.01
CA THR A 44 -13.83 -20.40 14.77
C THR A 44 -14.80 -19.45 14.09
N GLY A 45 -15.73 -18.89 14.86
CA GLY A 45 -16.64 -17.85 14.43
C GLY A 45 -16.64 -16.67 15.38
N ILE A 46 -17.15 -15.53 14.93
CA ILE A 46 -17.36 -14.32 15.73
C ILE A 46 -18.86 -14.12 15.95
N VAL A 47 -19.27 -13.94 17.20
CA VAL A 47 -20.65 -13.64 17.56
C VAL A 47 -21.03 -12.26 17.06
N TRP A 48 -21.98 -12.22 16.14
CA TRP A 48 -22.35 -10.98 15.43
C TRP A 48 -23.64 -10.36 15.95
N ARG A 49 -24.61 -11.20 16.25
CA ARG A 49 -25.91 -10.77 16.78
C ARG A 49 -26.45 -11.84 17.72
N ILE A 50 -27.17 -11.42 18.78
CA ILE A 50 -27.90 -12.32 19.70
C ILE A 50 -29.35 -11.90 19.65
N HIS A 51 -30.27 -12.87 19.44
CA HIS A 51 -31.70 -12.62 19.30
C HIS A 51 -32.53 -13.79 19.81
N GLY A 52 -33.86 -13.57 19.97
CA GLY A 52 -34.81 -14.60 20.39
C GLY A 52 -35.62 -15.25 19.25
N GLN A 53 -35.30 -14.86 17.97
CA GLN A 53 -36.07 -15.36 16.82
C GLN A 53 -35.47 -16.68 16.33
N ARG A 54 -36.22 -17.78 16.42
CA ARG A 54 -35.80 -19.08 15.91
C ARG A 54 -35.78 -19.07 14.39
N PRO A 55 -34.67 -19.50 13.75
CA PRO A 55 -34.60 -19.62 12.29
C PRO A 55 -35.47 -20.80 11.81
N ASP A 56 -36.02 -20.68 10.61
CA ASP A 56 -36.78 -21.77 9.93
C ASP A 56 -35.82 -22.81 9.33
N VAL A 57 -35.24 -23.63 10.20
CA VAL A 57 -34.35 -24.73 9.83
C VAL A 57 -34.69 -26.01 10.58
N LYS A 58 -34.59 -27.17 9.90
CA LYS A 58 -34.93 -28.48 10.50
C LYS A 58 -34.08 -28.85 11.71
N THR A 59 -32.78 -28.48 11.67
CA THR A 59 -31.81 -28.82 12.73
C THR A 59 -30.95 -27.63 13.01
N LEU A 60 -30.98 -27.15 14.25
CA LEU A 60 -30.13 -26.06 14.74
C LEU A 60 -29.04 -26.65 15.64
N LYS A 61 -27.81 -26.28 15.40
CA LYS A 61 -26.67 -26.71 16.18
C LYS A 61 -26.41 -25.73 17.32
N PRO A 62 -25.91 -26.20 18.46
CA PRO A 62 -25.52 -25.30 19.56
C PRO A 62 -24.20 -24.60 19.25
N VAL A 63 -24.02 -23.43 19.86
CA VAL A 63 -22.71 -22.80 20.01
C VAL A 63 -21.85 -23.73 20.86
N GLY A 64 -20.61 -23.96 20.45
CA GLY A 64 -19.65 -24.72 21.24
C GLY A 64 -18.93 -23.85 22.26
N GLU A 65 -17.63 -24.07 22.43
CA GLU A 65 -16.79 -23.39 23.42
C GLU A 65 -16.60 -21.91 23.08
N VAL A 66 -16.63 -21.05 24.12
CA VAL A 66 -16.27 -19.64 24.04
C VAL A 66 -14.73 -19.53 24.14
N LEU A 67 -14.12 -18.98 23.12
CA LEU A 67 -12.66 -18.91 23.00
C LEU A 67 -12.10 -17.63 23.66
N TYR A 68 -10.78 -17.63 23.90
CA TYR A 68 -10.03 -16.49 24.47
C TYR A 68 -10.59 -15.97 25.79
N GLY A 69 -11.10 -16.88 26.64
CA GLY A 69 -11.70 -16.52 27.94
C GLY A 69 -12.92 -15.61 27.85
N GLY A 70 -13.60 -15.60 26.70
CA GLY A 70 -14.78 -14.73 26.49
C GLY A 70 -14.42 -13.25 26.19
N MET A 71 -13.15 -12.93 26.01
CA MET A 71 -12.72 -11.57 25.65
C MET A 71 -13.25 -11.19 24.26
N PRO A 72 -13.97 -10.06 24.11
CA PRO A 72 -14.37 -9.58 22.80
C PRO A 72 -13.15 -9.25 21.93
N LEU A 73 -13.07 -9.86 20.74
CA LEU A 73 -12.04 -9.58 19.75
C LEU A 73 -12.36 -8.33 18.92
N LEU A 74 -13.65 -7.95 18.88
CA LEU A 74 -14.15 -6.78 18.17
C LEU A 74 -15.08 -5.98 19.07
N THR A 75 -14.97 -4.66 18.98
CA THR A 75 -15.97 -3.73 19.53
C THR A 75 -17.11 -3.55 18.53
N GLU A 76 -18.27 -3.06 18.98
CA GLU A 76 -19.42 -2.78 18.10
C GLU A 76 -19.06 -1.81 16.95
N ARG A 77 -18.21 -0.81 17.22
CA ARG A 77 -17.73 0.13 16.20
C ARG A 77 -16.87 -0.56 15.14
N GLN A 78 -16.05 -1.53 15.53
CA GLN A 78 -15.26 -2.33 14.58
C GLN A 78 -16.15 -3.29 13.79
N MET A 79 -17.20 -3.85 14.41
CA MET A 79 -18.21 -4.62 13.71
C MET A 79 -18.92 -3.77 12.65
N ALA A 80 -19.31 -2.54 13.00
CA ALA A 80 -19.88 -1.59 12.03
C ALA A 80 -18.93 -1.27 10.85
N LEU A 81 -17.62 -1.20 11.08
CA LEU A 81 -16.64 -1.08 10.00
C LEU A 81 -16.64 -2.31 9.08
N TRP A 82 -16.71 -3.52 9.63
CA TRP A 82 -16.77 -4.75 8.83
C TRP A 82 -18.07 -4.82 8.01
N GLU A 83 -19.20 -4.42 8.59
CA GLU A 83 -20.47 -4.31 7.85
C GLU A 83 -20.37 -3.32 6.71
N TRP A 84 -19.81 -2.13 6.98
CA TRP A 84 -19.61 -1.14 5.93
C TRP A 84 -18.71 -1.65 4.80
N ILE A 85 -17.59 -2.36 5.13
CA ILE A 85 -16.70 -2.97 4.14
C ILE A 85 -17.46 -4.03 3.33
N ALA A 86 -18.19 -4.92 3.98
CA ALA A 86 -18.96 -5.98 3.32
C ALA A 86 -20.01 -5.39 2.37
N GLU A 87 -20.72 -4.38 2.84
CA GLU A 87 -21.72 -3.69 2.01
C GLU A 87 -21.09 -2.91 0.86
N TYR A 88 -20.11 -2.05 1.15
CA TYR A 88 -19.53 -1.16 0.14
C TYR A 88 -18.84 -1.93 -0.97
N TYR A 89 -18.01 -2.91 -0.62
CA TYR A 89 -17.22 -3.69 -1.57
C TYR A 89 -17.94 -4.96 -2.06
N MET A 90 -19.22 -5.12 -1.72
CA MET A 90 -20.09 -6.22 -2.16
C MET A 90 -19.47 -7.59 -1.91
N CYS A 91 -18.96 -7.81 -0.72
CA CYS A 91 -18.46 -9.09 -0.23
C CYS A 91 -19.24 -9.53 1.02
N THR A 92 -18.95 -10.74 1.52
CA THR A 92 -19.57 -11.27 2.73
C THR A 92 -18.78 -10.89 3.98
N LEU A 93 -19.42 -10.87 5.15
CA LEU A 93 -18.74 -10.67 6.44
C LEU A 93 -17.68 -11.75 6.69
N GLY A 94 -17.91 -12.99 6.25
CA GLY A 94 -16.94 -14.06 6.36
C GLY A 94 -15.65 -13.81 5.52
N GLU A 95 -15.77 -13.14 4.38
CA GLU A 95 -14.60 -12.69 3.60
C GLU A 95 -13.85 -11.56 4.30
N VAL A 96 -14.57 -10.64 4.95
CA VAL A 96 -13.94 -9.60 5.79
C VAL A 96 -13.22 -10.25 6.97
N MET A 97 -13.83 -11.19 7.68
CA MET A 97 -13.21 -11.95 8.77
C MET A 97 -11.91 -12.64 8.33
N ARG A 98 -11.91 -13.24 7.13
CA ARG A 98 -10.69 -13.89 6.59
C ARG A 98 -9.53 -12.90 6.43
N ALA A 99 -9.80 -11.70 5.98
CA ALA A 99 -8.79 -10.67 5.77
C ALA A 99 -8.35 -10.01 7.08
N ALA A 100 -9.28 -9.83 8.01
CA ALA A 100 -9.10 -9.08 9.25
C ALA A 100 -8.35 -9.87 10.32
N LEU A 101 -8.73 -11.12 10.56
CA LEU A 101 -8.12 -11.92 11.62
C LEU A 101 -6.87 -12.66 11.14
N PRO A 102 -5.80 -12.76 11.96
CA PRO A 102 -4.66 -13.61 11.73
C PRO A 102 -5.04 -15.08 11.47
N ALA A 103 -4.21 -15.81 10.73
CA ALA A 103 -4.52 -17.19 10.35
C ALA A 103 -4.71 -18.12 11.54
N LEU A 104 -3.83 -18.02 12.56
CA LEU A 104 -3.91 -18.84 13.78
C LEU A 104 -5.12 -18.54 14.69
N MET A 105 -5.79 -17.40 14.47
CA MET A 105 -7.06 -17.08 15.17
C MET A 105 -8.29 -17.67 14.47
N LYS A 106 -8.11 -18.36 13.36
CA LYS A 106 -9.15 -19.04 12.59
C LYS A 106 -8.85 -20.53 12.45
N PRO A 107 -8.49 -21.24 13.52
CA PRO A 107 -8.26 -22.66 13.43
C PRO A 107 -9.51 -23.39 12.95
N SER A 108 -9.27 -24.49 12.25
CA SER A 108 -10.30 -25.42 11.83
C SER A 108 -9.82 -26.83 12.16
N GLY A 109 -10.63 -27.61 12.84
CA GLY A 109 -10.23 -28.94 13.29
C GLY A 109 -11.41 -29.90 13.43
N ARG A 110 -11.14 -31.10 13.96
CA ARG A 110 -12.15 -32.08 14.33
C ARG A 110 -12.51 -32.04 15.82
N ASP A 111 -11.63 -31.45 16.62
CA ASP A 111 -11.82 -31.26 18.07
C ASP A 111 -11.38 -29.85 18.48
N THR A 112 -11.77 -29.44 19.69
CA THR A 112 -11.45 -28.13 20.27
C THR A 112 -10.06 -28.06 20.88
N ALA A 113 -9.34 -29.16 21.03
CA ALA A 113 -7.99 -29.20 21.62
C ALA A 113 -6.99 -28.35 20.80
N SER A 114 -7.26 -28.10 19.51
CA SER A 114 -6.45 -27.24 18.63
C SER A 114 -6.66 -25.74 18.87
N PHE A 115 -7.57 -25.32 19.77
CA PHE A 115 -8.00 -23.93 19.94
C PHE A 115 -7.50 -23.28 21.25
N GLY A 116 -6.65 -23.96 22.02
CA GLY A 116 -6.26 -23.54 23.37
C GLY A 116 -5.30 -22.33 23.42
N GLU A 117 -5.40 -21.57 24.52
CA GLU A 117 -4.58 -20.37 24.81
C GLU A 117 -3.07 -20.68 24.99
N GLU A 118 -2.68 -21.93 25.24
CA GLU A 118 -1.28 -22.31 25.47
C GLU A 118 -0.34 -22.05 24.29
N VAL A 119 -0.90 -21.85 23.08
CA VAL A 119 -0.17 -21.52 21.86
C VAL A 119 0.44 -20.11 21.90
N PHE A 120 -0.05 -19.23 22.80
CA PHE A 120 0.24 -17.79 22.76
C PHE A 120 0.94 -17.26 24.01
N ARG A 121 1.93 -17.98 24.53
CA ARG A 121 2.78 -17.41 25.58
C ARG A 121 3.53 -16.19 25.06
N PRO A 122 3.49 -15.05 25.78
CA PRO A 122 4.17 -13.83 25.36
C PRO A 122 5.67 -14.13 25.20
N ARG A 123 6.23 -13.68 24.08
CA ARG A 123 7.64 -13.89 23.78
C ARG A 123 8.47 -13.05 24.75
N ARG A 124 9.43 -13.69 25.42
CA ARG A 124 10.45 -12.99 26.18
C ARG A 124 11.40 -12.31 25.19
N GLU A 125 11.74 -11.07 25.43
CA GLU A 125 12.69 -10.30 24.67
C GLU A 125 13.95 -10.08 25.52
N LEU A 126 15.11 -10.09 24.87
CA LEU A 126 16.38 -9.87 25.54
C LEU A 126 16.64 -8.39 25.68
N PHE A 127 16.82 -7.92 26.90
CA PHE A 127 17.20 -6.56 27.25
C PHE A 127 18.65 -6.52 27.71
N LEU A 128 19.31 -5.41 27.45
CA LEU A 128 20.69 -5.16 27.84
C LEU A 128 20.72 -3.92 28.74
N SER A 129 21.47 -4.03 29.83
CA SER A 129 21.85 -2.91 30.68
C SER A 129 23.35 -2.93 30.95
N LEU A 130 23.92 -1.78 31.31
CA LEU A 130 25.27 -1.74 31.84
C LEU A 130 25.31 -2.41 33.22
N ALA A 131 26.36 -3.13 33.48
CA ALA A 131 26.62 -3.63 34.81
C ALA A 131 26.69 -2.48 35.82
N SER A 132 26.17 -2.64 37.02
CA SER A 132 26.06 -1.57 38.01
C SER A 132 27.36 -0.80 38.25
N ALA A 133 28.51 -1.51 38.16
CA ALA A 133 29.82 -0.90 38.28
C ALA A 133 30.19 0.07 37.13
N LEU A 134 29.59 -0.07 35.93
CA LEU A 134 29.89 0.72 34.74
C LEU A 134 28.88 1.84 34.49
N ARG A 135 27.96 2.08 35.41
CA ARG A 135 27.05 3.23 35.37
C ARG A 135 27.73 4.55 35.71
N ASP A 136 28.93 4.47 36.28
CA ASP A 136 29.82 5.62 36.49
C ASP A 136 30.60 5.94 35.21
N PRO A 137 30.53 7.18 34.67
CA PRO A 137 31.21 7.55 33.42
C PRO A 137 32.73 7.33 33.45
N ALA A 138 33.40 7.50 34.62
CA ALA A 138 34.85 7.30 34.74
C ALA A 138 35.20 5.79 34.56
N ARG A 139 34.47 4.91 35.21
CA ARG A 139 34.66 3.46 35.13
C ARG A 139 34.27 2.94 33.74
N LEU A 140 33.28 3.52 33.09
CA LEU A 140 32.91 3.19 31.74
C LEU A 140 34.02 3.54 30.74
N ALA A 141 34.65 4.69 30.88
CA ALA A 141 35.79 5.09 30.06
C ALA A 141 36.99 4.18 30.24
N GLU A 142 37.28 3.74 31.48
CA GLU A 142 38.34 2.79 31.81
C GLU A 142 38.05 1.40 31.16
N ALA A 143 36.80 0.91 31.27
CA ALA A 143 36.37 -0.34 30.65
C ALA A 143 36.49 -0.30 29.13
N SER A 144 36.13 0.79 28.51
CA SER A 144 36.28 1.01 27.05
C SER A 144 37.77 1.01 26.65
N ALA A 145 38.64 1.64 27.45
CA ALA A 145 40.07 1.64 27.21
C ALA A 145 40.70 0.25 27.32
N LEU A 146 40.25 -0.60 28.27
CA LEU A 146 40.67 -1.98 28.40
C LEU A 146 40.30 -2.87 27.20
N LEU A 147 39.31 -2.46 26.42
CA LEU A 147 38.88 -3.14 25.19
C LEU A 147 39.69 -2.76 23.92
N HIS A 148 40.81 -2.02 24.05
CA HIS A 148 41.63 -1.60 22.89
C HIS A 148 42.11 -2.79 22.01
N ARG A 149 42.33 -3.98 22.59
CA ARG A 149 42.69 -5.21 21.85
C ARG A 149 41.48 -6.01 21.33
N ALA A 150 40.25 -5.57 21.61
CA ALA A 150 39.02 -6.22 21.21
C ALA A 150 38.07 -5.23 20.54
N PRO A 151 38.40 -4.70 19.35
CA PRO A 151 37.71 -3.57 18.73
C PRO A 151 36.21 -3.82 18.49
N ARG A 152 35.81 -5.07 18.18
CA ARG A 152 34.39 -5.44 18.02
C ARG A 152 33.61 -5.39 19.33
N GLN A 153 34.22 -5.80 20.47
CA GLN A 153 33.57 -5.71 21.78
C GLN A 153 33.47 -4.24 22.26
N ARG A 154 34.47 -3.44 21.94
CA ARG A 154 34.48 -2.01 22.21
C ARG A 154 33.35 -1.31 21.44
N ALA A 155 33.24 -1.56 20.14
CA ALA A 155 32.16 -1.01 19.31
C ALA A 155 30.77 -1.41 19.82
N ALA A 156 30.60 -2.66 20.27
CA ALA A 156 29.35 -3.13 20.86
C ALA A 156 28.98 -2.44 22.18
N LEU A 157 30.00 -2.16 23.04
CA LEU A 157 29.80 -1.41 24.27
C LEU A 157 29.45 0.06 23.98
N GLU A 158 30.15 0.69 23.03
CA GLU A 158 29.89 2.06 22.59
C GLU A 158 28.50 2.20 21.96
N GLU A 159 28.06 1.20 21.18
CA GLU A 159 26.70 1.13 20.61
C GLU A 159 25.64 1.08 21.72
N LEU A 160 25.82 0.24 22.73
CA LEU A 160 24.93 0.16 23.90
C LEU A 160 24.88 1.47 24.66
N VAL A 161 26.01 2.11 24.93
CA VAL A 161 26.09 3.42 25.61
C VAL A 161 25.39 4.50 24.81
N SER A 162 25.59 4.51 23.49
CA SER A 162 24.89 5.44 22.60
C SER A 162 23.38 5.25 22.64
N ALA A 163 22.91 3.99 22.68
CA ALA A 163 21.49 3.67 22.77
C ALA A 163 20.86 4.03 24.14
N LEU A 164 21.64 3.94 25.24
CA LEU A 164 21.23 4.35 26.58
C LEU A 164 21.17 5.90 26.72
N GLY A 165 22.01 6.61 25.96
CA GLY A 165 22.09 8.08 26.00
C GLY A 165 22.53 8.59 27.37
N SER A 166 21.74 9.47 27.99
CA SER A 166 22.03 10.04 29.33
C SER A 166 21.62 9.12 30.48
N ASP A 167 20.81 8.09 30.23
CA ASP A 167 20.35 7.16 31.28
C ASP A 167 21.17 5.86 31.27
N LEU A 168 22.36 5.91 31.87
CA LEU A 168 23.24 4.74 31.99
C LEU A 168 22.71 3.64 32.92
N ALA A 169 21.65 3.90 33.69
CA ALA A 169 20.98 2.91 34.52
C ALA A 169 19.83 2.18 33.78
N GLY A 170 19.48 2.68 32.60
CA GLY A 170 18.40 2.13 31.77
C GLY A 170 18.70 0.76 31.15
N GLU A 171 17.72 0.23 30.45
CA GLU A 171 17.80 -1.01 29.69
C GLU A 171 17.43 -0.76 28.22
N VAL A 172 18.14 -1.42 27.30
CA VAL A 172 17.88 -1.33 25.85
C VAL A 172 17.48 -2.69 25.31
N PRO A 173 16.36 -2.83 24.58
CA PRO A 173 16.02 -4.08 23.91
C PRO A 173 17.07 -4.41 22.86
N ARG A 174 17.51 -5.68 22.83
CA ARG A 174 18.54 -6.14 21.87
C ARG A 174 18.23 -5.80 20.42
N ARG A 175 16.96 -5.75 20.04
CA ARG A 175 16.54 -5.43 18.64
C ARG A 175 16.99 -4.05 18.16
N LEU A 176 17.30 -3.13 19.06
CA LEU A 176 17.81 -1.79 18.75
C LEU A 176 19.34 -1.74 18.59
N LEU A 177 20.04 -2.85 18.80
CA LEU A 177 21.47 -2.98 18.64
C LEU A 177 21.80 -3.86 17.44
N GLY A 178 22.73 -3.41 16.61
CA GLY A 178 23.26 -4.16 15.46
C GLY A 178 24.18 -5.32 15.86
N THR A 179 24.63 -5.34 17.13
CA THR A 179 25.57 -6.34 17.66
C THR A 179 24.93 -7.71 17.78
N ASP A 180 25.64 -8.76 17.39
CA ASP A 180 25.18 -10.14 17.45
C ASP A 180 25.22 -10.74 18.86
N ARG A 181 24.42 -11.82 19.10
CA ARG A 181 24.28 -12.47 20.43
C ARG A 181 25.60 -13.02 20.98
N PRO A 182 26.50 -13.64 20.20
CA PRO A 182 27.81 -14.10 20.71
C PRO A 182 28.67 -12.97 21.26
N MET A 183 28.61 -11.78 20.63
CA MET A 183 29.38 -10.62 21.10
C MET A 183 28.82 -10.06 22.41
N LEU A 184 27.51 -9.98 22.54
CA LEU A 184 26.85 -9.58 23.79
C LEU A 184 27.13 -10.52 24.93
N ALA A 185 27.09 -11.83 24.69
CA ALA A 185 27.46 -12.85 25.67
C ALA A 185 28.98 -12.79 26.09
N ALA A 186 29.84 -12.29 25.20
CA ALA A 186 31.25 -12.04 25.54
C ALA A 186 31.42 -10.82 26.46
N LEU A 187 30.63 -9.76 26.27
CA LEU A 187 30.60 -8.60 27.17
C LEU A 187 30.00 -8.96 28.55
N GLU A 188 28.95 -9.79 28.57
CA GLU A 188 28.32 -10.28 29.79
C GLU A 188 29.33 -11.12 30.64
N ARG A 189 30.06 -12.07 30.02
CA ARG A 189 31.08 -12.85 30.69
C ARG A 189 32.22 -12.00 31.29
N ARG A 190 32.45 -10.80 30.73
CA ARG A 190 33.40 -9.83 31.29
C ARG A 190 32.81 -8.98 32.41
N GLY A 191 31.53 -9.14 32.69
CA GLY A 191 30.81 -8.30 33.67
C GLY A 191 30.59 -6.85 33.24
N TYR A 192 30.56 -6.55 31.93
CA TYR A 192 30.34 -5.20 31.42
C TYR A 192 28.88 -4.92 31.14
N VAL A 193 28.11 -5.93 30.77
CA VAL A 193 26.67 -5.85 30.53
C VAL A 193 25.92 -6.94 31.26
N ALA A 194 24.65 -6.71 31.54
CA ALA A 194 23.72 -7.72 32.03
C ALA A 194 22.68 -7.99 30.95
N LEU A 195 22.38 -9.27 30.72
CA LEU A 195 21.36 -9.73 29.76
C LEU A 195 20.15 -10.24 30.56
N THR A 196 19.00 -9.62 30.35
CA THR A 196 17.74 -9.98 31.02
C THR A 196 16.70 -10.40 30.00
N GLU A 197 16.22 -11.64 30.07
CA GLU A 197 15.09 -12.11 29.27
C GLU A 197 13.79 -11.89 30.04
N ARG A 198 12.97 -10.92 29.60
CA ARG A 198 11.64 -10.66 30.17
C ARG A 198 10.61 -10.36 29.08
N VAL A 199 9.36 -10.50 29.42
CA VAL A 199 8.29 -9.95 28.59
C VAL A 199 8.44 -8.42 28.60
N PRO A 200 8.46 -7.75 27.45
CA PRO A 200 8.54 -6.28 27.41
C PRO A 200 7.47 -5.68 28.31
N ASP A 201 7.92 -5.00 29.37
CA ASP A 201 7.03 -4.24 30.22
C ASP A 201 6.77 -2.90 29.50
N ARG A 202 5.56 -2.72 29.02
CA ARG A 202 5.13 -1.52 28.31
C ARG A 202 4.44 -0.50 29.22
N ASP A 203 4.39 -0.79 30.52
CA ASP A 203 3.78 0.12 31.51
C ASP A 203 4.69 1.27 31.92
N GLY A 204 6.01 1.19 31.64
CA GLY A 204 6.96 2.28 31.77
C GLY A 204 6.77 3.34 30.66
N ARG A 205 5.59 3.96 30.58
CA ARG A 205 5.25 4.93 29.53
C ARG A 205 6.10 6.20 29.70
N ARG A 206 6.99 6.45 28.73
CA ARG A 206 7.69 7.75 28.68
C ARG A 206 6.64 8.87 28.58
N GLU A 207 6.70 9.82 29.52
CA GLU A 207 5.82 10.99 29.52
C GLU A 207 6.25 12.05 28.50
N THR A 208 7.48 11.95 27.98
CA THR A 208 8.05 12.89 27.02
C THR A 208 8.70 12.17 25.86
N PHE A 209 8.56 12.74 24.66
CA PHE A 209 9.18 12.26 23.42
C PHE A 209 10.23 13.24 22.92
N ARG A 210 11.34 12.73 22.41
CA ARG A 210 12.35 13.53 21.70
C ARG A 210 11.89 13.77 20.27
N LEU A 211 11.17 14.85 20.03
CA LEU A 211 10.65 15.20 18.72
C LEU A 211 11.68 15.99 17.91
N PRO A 212 11.68 15.87 16.57
CA PRO A 212 12.49 16.70 15.70
C PRO A 212 12.07 18.17 15.82
N VAL A 213 13.02 19.08 15.70
CA VAL A 213 12.75 20.52 15.61
C VAL A 213 12.11 20.82 14.27
N LEU A 214 10.99 21.52 14.29
CA LEU A 214 10.27 21.92 13.07
C LEU A 214 10.84 23.24 12.53
N THR A 215 10.79 23.38 11.21
CA THR A 215 10.99 24.68 10.56
C THR A 215 9.74 25.56 10.74
N ALA A 216 9.87 26.87 10.52
CA ALA A 216 8.74 27.80 10.62
C ALA A 216 7.55 27.41 9.73
N SER A 217 7.84 26.92 8.51
CA SER A 217 6.79 26.45 7.58
C SER A 217 6.12 25.15 8.07
N GLN A 218 6.86 24.24 8.68
CA GLN A 218 6.32 23.03 9.29
C GLN A 218 5.49 23.32 10.54
N GLU A 219 5.91 24.27 11.38
CA GLU A 219 5.14 24.73 12.54
C GLU A 219 3.81 25.35 12.12
N ALA A 220 3.85 26.21 11.09
CA ALA A 220 2.65 26.84 10.55
C ALA A 220 1.68 25.79 9.96
N ALA A 221 2.22 24.77 9.24
CA ALA A 221 1.44 23.66 8.71
C ALA A 221 0.84 22.79 9.84
N LEU A 222 1.62 22.45 10.88
CA LEU A 222 1.14 21.72 12.06
C LEU A 222 0.02 22.45 12.78
N ALA A 223 0.16 23.75 12.97
CA ALA A 223 -0.89 24.60 13.55
C ALA A 223 -2.13 24.66 12.66
N SER A 224 -1.95 24.72 11.33
CA SER A 224 -3.05 24.71 10.37
C SER A 224 -3.81 23.38 10.38
N VAL A 225 -3.10 22.22 10.44
CA VAL A 225 -3.74 20.90 10.61
C VAL A 225 -4.59 20.90 11.89
N GLY A 226 -4.08 21.42 13.01
CA GLY A 226 -4.81 21.52 14.26
C GLY A 226 -6.10 22.34 14.15
N ARG A 227 -6.04 23.49 13.49
CA ARG A 227 -7.24 24.33 13.22
C ARG A 227 -8.24 23.61 12.31
N GLN A 228 -7.77 22.97 11.25
CA GLN A 228 -8.64 22.25 10.31
C GLN A 228 -9.34 21.06 10.98
N PHE A 229 -8.70 20.39 11.92
CA PHE A 229 -9.31 19.31 12.70
C PHE A 229 -10.41 19.75 13.66
N ALA A 230 -10.55 21.05 13.96
CA ALA A 230 -11.70 21.56 14.72
C ALA A 230 -13.01 21.37 13.94
N ASP A 231 -12.99 21.65 12.63
CA ASP A 231 -14.17 21.67 11.77
C ASP A 231 -14.26 20.45 10.81
N ARG A 232 -13.17 19.74 10.62
CA ARG A 232 -13.06 18.63 9.64
C ARG A 232 -12.55 17.37 10.30
N GLU A 233 -13.16 16.23 9.95
CA GLU A 233 -12.69 14.91 10.41
C GLU A 233 -11.44 14.44 9.64
N THR A 234 -11.28 14.91 8.40
CA THR A 234 -10.19 14.52 7.50
C THR A 234 -9.48 15.74 6.96
N VAL A 235 -8.15 15.73 6.99
CA VAL A 235 -7.27 16.79 6.43
C VAL A 235 -6.32 16.17 5.43
N LEU A 236 -6.17 16.81 4.27
CA LEU A 236 -5.15 16.51 3.27
C LEU A 236 -3.93 17.42 3.51
N LEU A 237 -2.80 16.81 3.87
CA LEU A 237 -1.50 17.49 3.92
C LEU A 237 -0.80 17.29 2.57
N TYR A 238 -0.92 18.28 1.71
CA TYR A 238 -0.24 18.35 0.42
C TYR A 238 1.13 19.01 0.61
N GLY A 239 2.20 18.21 0.55
CA GLY A 239 3.55 18.74 0.75
C GLY A 239 4.53 18.16 -0.26
N VAL A 240 5.36 19.01 -0.85
CA VAL A 240 6.37 18.58 -1.83
C VAL A 240 7.27 17.46 -1.30
N THR A 241 7.89 16.69 -2.21
CA THR A 241 8.83 15.64 -1.80
C THR A 241 10.00 16.26 -1.03
N GLY A 242 10.31 15.69 0.15
CA GLY A 242 11.37 16.23 1.02
C GLY A 242 10.97 17.45 1.85
N SER A 243 9.67 17.77 1.96
CA SER A 243 9.18 18.88 2.82
C SER A 243 9.15 18.55 4.31
N GLY A 244 9.38 17.29 4.70
CA GLY A 244 9.34 16.87 6.09
C GLY A 244 7.94 16.60 6.61
N LYS A 245 7.04 16.05 5.81
CA LYS A 245 5.71 15.61 6.27
C LYS A 245 5.78 14.66 7.47
N THR A 246 6.78 13.80 7.49
CA THR A 246 6.99 12.82 8.57
C THR A 246 7.22 13.51 9.92
N GLU A 247 7.92 14.63 9.95
CA GLU A 247 8.15 15.44 11.17
C GLU A 247 6.81 15.94 11.72
N ILE A 248 5.92 16.43 10.86
CA ILE A 248 4.57 16.86 11.26
C ILE A 248 3.77 15.68 11.80
N TYR A 249 3.87 14.50 11.16
CA TYR A 249 3.22 13.28 11.67
C TYR A 249 3.71 12.94 13.06
N MET A 250 5.02 12.99 13.33
CA MET A 250 5.61 12.68 14.64
C MET A 250 5.05 13.58 15.74
N HIS A 251 4.88 14.87 15.47
CA HIS A 251 4.28 15.82 16.42
C HIS A 251 2.81 15.54 16.70
N LEU A 252 2.02 15.20 15.67
CA LEU A 252 0.60 14.83 15.83
C LEU A 252 0.46 13.50 16.58
N ILE A 253 1.29 12.51 16.25
CA ILE A 253 1.36 11.22 16.93
C ILE A 253 1.67 11.43 18.41
N ALA A 254 2.70 12.19 18.74
CA ALA A 254 3.08 12.48 20.12
C ALA A 254 1.92 13.08 20.92
N ARG A 255 1.26 14.11 20.38
CA ARG A 255 0.09 14.74 21.01
C ARG A 255 -1.05 13.76 21.28
N THR A 256 -1.28 12.81 20.35
CA THR A 256 -2.34 11.82 20.48
C THR A 256 -1.98 10.77 21.53
N LEU A 257 -0.75 10.25 21.49
CA LEU A 257 -0.27 9.27 22.47
C LEU A 257 -0.24 9.82 23.90
N LEU A 258 0.07 11.12 24.09
CA LEU A 258 0.06 11.78 25.41
C LEU A 258 -1.37 11.88 25.99
N ARG A 259 -2.42 11.86 25.15
CA ARG A 259 -3.81 11.76 25.61
C ARG A 259 -4.24 10.33 25.94
N GLY A 260 -3.34 9.34 25.81
CA GLY A 260 -3.66 7.93 26.00
C GLY A 260 -4.47 7.33 24.87
N GLU A 261 -4.51 7.99 23.71
CA GLU A 261 -5.22 7.52 22.52
C GLU A 261 -4.26 6.75 21.58
N ASP A 262 -4.83 5.83 20.81
CA ASP A 262 -4.11 5.03 19.83
C ASP A 262 -3.92 5.80 18.53
N VAL A 263 -2.84 5.50 17.83
CA VAL A 263 -2.53 6.03 16.50
C VAL A 263 -2.34 4.89 15.51
N LEU A 264 -2.97 5.00 14.34
CA LEU A 264 -2.71 4.14 13.19
C LEU A 264 -1.97 4.93 12.12
N LEU A 265 -0.70 4.59 11.89
CA LEU A 265 0.10 5.13 10.77
C LEU A 265 0.16 4.08 9.66
N LEU A 266 -0.61 4.33 8.59
CA LEU A 266 -0.61 3.51 7.38
C LEU A 266 0.44 4.01 6.41
N VAL A 267 1.28 3.08 5.95
CA VAL A 267 2.27 3.33 4.90
C VAL A 267 2.18 2.25 3.82
N PRO A 268 2.56 2.54 2.57
CA PRO A 268 2.71 1.51 1.55
C PRO A 268 3.70 0.44 2.00
N GLU A 269 3.43 -0.85 1.70
CA GLU A 269 4.23 -1.97 2.21
C GLU A 269 5.73 -1.85 1.84
N ILE A 270 6.03 -1.23 0.70
CA ILE A 270 7.42 -0.98 0.23
C ILE A 270 8.09 0.16 1.03
N VAL A 271 7.29 1.11 1.54
CA VAL A 271 7.80 2.25 2.34
C VAL A 271 8.05 1.86 3.80
N LEU A 272 7.52 0.73 4.26
CA LEU A 272 7.78 0.20 5.60
C LEU A 272 9.23 -0.31 5.69
N THR A 273 10.17 0.62 5.55
CA THR A 273 11.60 0.35 5.60
C THR A 273 12.11 0.29 7.03
N SER A 274 13.26 -0.35 7.24
CA SER A 274 13.94 -0.35 8.53
C SER A 274 14.18 1.07 9.05
N GLN A 275 14.54 2.01 8.18
CA GLN A 275 14.79 3.41 8.55
C GLN A 275 13.56 4.11 9.15
N LEU A 276 12.37 3.93 8.56
CA LEU A 276 11.15 4.52 9.12
C LEU A 276 10.80 3.87 10.47
N VAL A 277 10.91 2.54 10.55
CA VAL A 277 10.66 1.80 11.80
C VAL A 277 11.62 2.24 12.88
N GLU A 278 12.93 2.25 12.63
CA GLU A 278 13.98 2.68 13.56
C GLU A 278 13.75 4.11 14.04
N ARG A 279 13.38 5.01 13.13
CA ARG A 279 13.08 6.40 13.47
C ARG A 279 11.89 6.53 14.41
N MET A 280 10.81 5.78 14.16
CA MET A 280 9.62 5.76 15.01
C MET A 280 9.93 5.12 16.37
N GLU A 281 10.65 3.99 16.39
CA GLU A 281 11.06 3.32 17.61
C GLU A 281 12.03 4.17 18.46
N HIS A 282 12.94 4.92 17.83
CA HIS A 282 13.82 5.84 18.53
C HIS A 282 13.04 6.95 19.26
N THR A 283 11.99 7.47 18.62
CA THR A 283 11.19 8.57 19.17
C THR A 283 10.16 8.09 20.19
N PHE A 284 9.41 7.02 19.87
CA PHE A 284 8.24 6.58 20.63
C PHE A 284 8.47 5.32 21.46
N GLY A 285 9.65 4.71 21.32
CA GLY A 285 10.06 3.53 22.11
C GLY A 285 9.09 2.35 21.95
N ASP A 286 8.74 1.75 23.09
CA ASP A 286 7.90 0.55 23.15
C ASP A 286 6.43 0.75 22.76
N ARG A 287 6.01 2.01 22.55
CA ARG A 287 4.66 2.30 22.03
C ARG A 287 4.50 1.91 20.57
N VAL A 288 5.61 1.70 19.82
CA VAL A 288 5.58 1.35 18.41
C VAL A 288 5.27 -0.14 18.22
N THR A 289 4.26 -0.41 17.45
CA THR A 289 3.86 -1.75 17.03
C THR A 289 3.89 -1.83 15.52
N VAL A 290 4.86 -2.58 14.97
CA VAL A 290 4.98 -2.79 13.51
C VAL A 290 4.11 -3.97 13.09
N TYR A 291 3.24 -3.76 12.06
CA TYR A 291 2.34 -4.80 11.57
C TYR A 291 2.24 -4.82 10.04
N HIS A 292 2.62 -5.95 9.44
CA HIS A 292 2.58 -6.16 7.98
C HIS A 292 2.46 -7.64 7.59
N SER A 293 2.22 -7.93 6.33
CA SER A 293 1.98 -9.28 5.80
C SER A 293 3.18 -10.25 5.93
N ARG A 294 4.41 -9.72 6.02
CA ARG A 294 5.65 -10.53 6.15
C ARG A 294 5.93 -11.01 7.58
N LEU A 295 5.18 -10.53 8.58
CA LEU A 295 5.27 -11.08 9.94
C LEU A 295 4.76 -12.51 9.95
N THR A 296 5.38 -13.36 10.80
CA THR A 296 4.89 -14.73 11.01
C THR A 296 3.46 -14.70 11.55
N ASP A 297 2.64 -15.71 11.23
CA ASP A 297 1.27 -15.80 11.70
C ASP A 297 1.18 -15.77 13.24
N ARG A 298 2.16 -16.40 13.92
CA ARG A 298 2.27 -16.33 15.37
C ARG A 298 2.44 -14.90 15.87
N ARG A 299 3.38 -14.13 15.32
CA ARG A 299 3.62 -12.73 15.72
C ARG A 299 2.43 -11.84 15.42
N ARG A 300 1.74 -12.06 14.29
CA ARG A 300 0.51 -11.35 13.95
C ARG A 300 -0.60 -11.62 14.97
N THR A 301 -0.74 -12.86 15.40
CA THR A 301 -1.74 -13.27 16.41
C THR A 301 -1.40 -12.71 17.79
N GLU A 302 -0.16 -12.81 18.23
CA GLU A 302 0.33 -12.23 19.50
C GLU A 302 0.04 -10.71 19.54
N THR A 303 0.34 -10.01 18.44
CA THR A 303 0.07 -8.57 18.31
C THR A 303 -1.42 -8.27 18.40
N TYR A 304 -2.27 -9.02 17.69
CA TYR A 304 -3.70 -8.83 17.70
C TYR A 304 -4.30 -9.01 19.11
N LEU A 305 -3.99 -10.13 19.77
CA LEU A 305 -4.48 -10.44 21.12
C LEU A 305 -3.96 -9.44 22.16
N ARG A 306 -2.71 -8.96 22.02
CA ARG A 306 -2.17 -7.92 22.88
C ARG A 306 -2.97 -6.61 22.75
N LEU A 307 -3.24 -6.19 21.52
CA LEU A 307 -4.02 -4.98 21.27
C LEU A 307 -5.48 -5.11 21.76
N CYS A 308 -6.07 -6.30 21.72
CA CYS A 308 -7.37 -6.54 22.37
C CYS A 308 -7.36 -6.24 23.90
N ARG A 309 -6.19 -6.41 24.55
CA ARG A 309 -6.02 -6.16 25.99
C ARG A 309 -5.51 -4.75 26.29
N SER A 310 -5.04 -4.02 25.29
CA SER A 310 -4.48 -2.67 25.47
C SER A 310 -5.54 -1.67 25.92
N GLU A 311 -5.11 -0.79 26.84
CA GLU A 311 -5.91 0.33 27.35
C GLU A 311 -5.72 1.63 26.56
N GLY A 312 -4.98 1.58 25.44
CA GLY A 312 -4.70 2.71 24.56
C GLY A 312 -3.27 3.24 24.67
N GLY A 313 -2.94 4.26 23.87
CA GLY A 313 -1.62 4.86 23.80
C GLY A 313 -0.63 4.05 22.95
N GLU A 314 -1.12 3.28 21.99
CA GLU A 314 -0.34 2.49 21.03
C GLU A 314 -0.15 3.23 19.71
N LEU A 315 1.06 3.19 19.16
CA LEU A 315 1.35 3.59 17.79
C LEU A 315 1.49 2.34 16.92
N VAL A 316 0.49 2.07 16.11
CA VAL A 316 0.57 1.01 15.11
C VAL A 316 1.11 1.59 13.81
N LEU A 317 2.30 1.14 13.41
CA LEU A 317 2.91 1.42 12.12
C LEU A 317 2.73 0.21 11.22
N GLY A 318 2.00 0.36 10.10
CA GLY A 318 1.78 -0.79 9.28
C GLY A 318 1.23 -0.54 7.88
N ALA A 319 1.14 -1.64 7.14
CA ALA A 319 0.58 -1.67 5.80
C ALA A 319 -0.96 -1.82 5.86
N ARG A 320 -1.57 -1.93 4.70
CA ARG A 320 -3.02 -2.06 4.48
C ARG A 320 -3.77 -2.94 5.50
N SER A 321 -3.20 -4.09 5.89
CA SER A 321 -3.87 -5.03 6.81
C SER A 321 -3.95 -4.54 8.26
N SER A 322 -3.17 -3.53 8.64
CA SER A 322 -3.18 -2.95 9.99
C SER A 322 -4.48 -2.22 10.32
N LEU A 323 -5.27 -1.88 9.30
CA LEU A 323 -6.60 -1.29 9.44
C LEU A 323 -7.55 -2.13 10.31
N PHE A 324 -7.38 -3.44 10.32
CA PHE A 324 -8.25 -4.37 11.04
C PHE A 324 -7.81 -4.65 12.49
N LEU A 325 -6.74 -4.04 12.95
CA LEU A 325 -6.27 -4.24 14.31
C LEU A 325 -7.25 -3.62 15.34
N PRO A 326 -7.41 -4.25 16.51
CA PRO A 326 -8.42 -3.88 17.49
C PRO A 326 -8.01 -2.68 18.36
N LEU A 327 -7.81 -1.52 17.72
CA LEU A 327 -7.52 -0.26 18.40
C LEU A 327 -8.79 0.32 19.02
N LYS A 328 -8.89 0.29 20.36
CA LYS A 328 -10.12 0.67 21.08
C LYS A 328 -10.27 2.17 21.25
N LYS A 329 -9.17 2.88 21.46
CA LYS A 329 -9.12 4.33 21.70
C LYS A 329 -8.45 5.07 20.54
N LEU A 330 -8.78 4.71 19.30
CA LEU A 330 -8.19 5.35 18.13
C LEU A 330 -8.49 6.85 18.13
N GLY A 331 -7.46 7.69 18.17
CA GLY A 331 -7.55 9.15 18.13
C GLY A 331 -7.07 9.75 16.81
N LEU A 332 -6.12 9.09 16.14
CA LEU A 332 -5.54 9.59 14.89
C LEU A 332 -5.25 8.45 13.92
N VAL A 333 -5.63 8.65 12.67
CA VAL A 333 -5.18 7.84 11.53
C VAL A 333 -4.35 8.72 10.61
N VAL A 334 -3.12 8.32 10.34
CA VAL A 334 -2.27 8.95 9.32
C VAL A 334 -2.13 7.98 8.16
N VAL A 335 -2.39 8.44 6.93
CA VAL A 335 -2.17 7.67 5.71
C VAL A 335 -1.11 8.38 4.89
N ASP A 336 0.11 7.88 4.95
CA ASP A 336 1.21 8.44 4.16
C ASP A 336 1.20 7.91 2.73
N GLU A 337 1.64 8.74 1.76
CA GLU A 337 1.54 8.45 0.33
C GLU A 337 0.12 7.96 -0.05
N GLU A 338 -0.92 8.71 0.36
CA GLU A 338 -2.34 8.30 0.28
C GLU A 338 -2.80 7.89 -1.12
N HIS A 339 -2.10 8.38 -2.15
CA HIS A 339 -2.34 8.09 -3.57
C HIS A 339 -1.85 6.71 -4.01
N ASP A 340 -1.10 5.99 -3.14
CA ASP A 340 -0.46 4.74 -3.53
C ASP A 340 -1.46 3.63 -3.87
N PRO A 341 -1.40 3.02 -5.09
CA PRO A 341 -2.33 1.98 -5.49
C PRO A 341 -2.23 0.69 -4.64
N SER A 342 -1.16 0.48 -3.85
CA SER A 342 -1.02 -0.68 -2.98
C SER A 342 -2.01 -0.69 -1.81
N TYR A 343 -2.66 0.44 -1.51
CA TYR A 343 -3.75 0.49 -0.55
C TYR A 343 -5.01 -0.24 -1.03
N LYS A 344 -5.16 -0.49 -2.32
CA LYS A 344 -6.22 -1.32 -2.86
C LYS A 344 -5.87 -2.80 -2.80
N GLN A 345 -6.72 -3.63 -2.19
CA GLN A 345 -6.60 -5.07 -2.26
C GLN A 345 -7.19 -5.60 -3.57
N ALA A 346 -6.36 -6.24 -4.40
CA ALA A 346 -6.82 -6.86 -5.63
C ALA A 346 -7.48 -8.23 -5.37
N GLU A 347 -6.79 -9.11 -4.67
CA GLU A 347 -7.24 -10.46 -4.28
C GLU A 347 -6.63 -10.87 -2.93
N PRO A 348 -7.30 -11.72 -2.17
CA PRO A 348 -8.71 -12.13 -2.29
C PRO A 348 -9.71 -11.03 -1.88
N ALA A 349 -11.03 -11.34 -1.94
CA ALA A 349 -12.04 -10.50 -1.30
C ALA A 349 -11.82 -10.45 0.24
N PRO A 350 -12.17 -9.32 0.88
CA PRO A 350 -12.71 -8.06 0.39
C PRO A 350 -11.71 -7.28 -0.47
N ARG A 351 -12.17 -6.74 -1.60
CA ARG A 351 -11.33 -5.89 -2.47
C ARG A 351 -11.41 -4.43 -2.03
N TYR A 352 -11.08 -4.20 -0.76
CA TYR A 352 -11.17 -2.90 -0.10
C TYR A 352 -9.99 -1.97 -0.46
N HIS A 353 -10.21 -0.67 -0.31
CA HIS A 353 -9.16 0.35 -0.39
C HIS A 353 -8.87 0.86 1.03
N ALA A 354 -7.67 0.62 1.54
CA ALA A 354 -7.34 0.88 2.95
C ALA A 354 -7.42 2.36 3.32
N ARG A 355 -7.01 3.29 2.45
CA ARG A 355 -7.17 4.74 2.66
C ARG A 355 -8.65 5.10 2.89
N ASP A 356 -9.53 4.66 2.01
CA ASP A 356 -10.95 4.99 2.09
C ASP A 356 -11.61 4.35 3.31
N CYS A 357 -11.24 3.09 3.59
CA CYS A 357 -11.68 2.42 4.82
C CYS A 357 -11.13 3.08 6.08
N ALA A 358 -9.90 3.65 6.04
CA ALA A 358 -9.31 4.35 7.17
C ALA A 358 -10.08 5.64 7.51
N VAL A 359 -10.50 6.40 6.49
CA VAL A 359 -11.37 7.58 6.67
C VAL A 359 -12.70 7.19 7.34
N VAL A 360 -13.31 6.09 6.89
CA VAL A 360 -14.57 5.59 7.48
C VAL A 360 -14.34 5.04 8.89
N ALA A 361 -13.25 4.28 9.10
CA ALA A 361 -12.90 3.76 10.43
C ALA A 361 -12.67 4.88 11.44
N ALA A 362 -11.93 5.93 11.06
CA ALA A 362 -11.71 7.09 11.91
C ALA A 362 -13.03 7.75 12.30
N ARG A 363 -13.94 7.97 11.34
CA ARG A 363 -15.25 8.54 11.61
C ARG A 363 -16.08 7.67 12.56
N LEU A 364 -16.15 6.35 12.35
CA LEU A 364 -16.90 5.42 13.20
C LEU A 364 -16.32 5.36 14.62
N LEU A 365 -15.01 5.47 14.77
CA LEU A 365 -14.30 5.40 16.04
C LEU A 365 -14.16 6.77 16.74
N GLY A 366 -14.54 7.87 16.08
CA GLY A 366 -14.41 9.24 16.59
C GLY A 366 -12.99 9.81 16.49
N ALA A 367 -12.15 9.25 15.63
CA ALA A 367 -10.77 9.68 15.38
C ALA A 367 -10.67 10.74 14.26
N ARG A 368 -9.51 11.36 14.13
CA ARG A 368 -9.15 12.25 13.02
C ARG A 368 -8.33 11.52 11.98
N THR A 369 -8.42 11.95 10.71
CA THR A 369 -7.63 11.37 9.62
C THR A 369 -6.75 12.43 8.98
N LEU A 370 -5.45 12.15 8.88
CA LEU A 370 -4.50 12.93 8.08
C LEU A 370 -4.08 12.12 6.86
N LEU A 371 -4.35 12.64 5.68
CA LEU A 371 -3.88 12.08 4.40
C LEU A 371 -2.66 12.86 3.96
N GLY A 372 -1.51 12.22 3.81
CA GLY A 372 -0.27 12.88 3.39
C GLY A 372 0.16 12.45 2.00
N SER A 373 0.52 13.40 1.15
CA SER A 373 1.06 13.14 -0.18
C SER A 373 1.80 14.33 -0.76
N ALA A 374 2.78 14.05 -1.62
CA ALA A 374 3.40 15.05 -2.50
C ALA A 374 2.64 15.20 -3.83
N THR A 375 1.89 14.18 -4.19
CA THR A 375 1.09 14.11 -5.44
C THR A 375 -0.24 13.45 -5.10
N PRO A 376 -1.16 14.16 -4.43
CA PRO A 376 -2.42 13.59 -3.97
C PRO A 376 -3.20 12.84 -5.06
N SER A 377 -4.05 11.90 -4.66
CA SER A 377 -5.02 11.31 -5.58
C SER A 377 -6.07 12.36 -5.97
N LEU A 378 -6.58 12.28 -7.19
CA LEU A 378 -7.61 13.24 -7.66
C LEU A 378 -8.88 13.15 -6.82
N GLU A 379 -9.20 12.00 -6.26
CA GLU A 379 -10.31 11.79 -5.33
C GLU A 379 -10.11 12.60 -4.04
N SER A 380 -8.94 12.54 -3.41
CA SER A 380 -8.62 13.32 -2.20
C SER A 380 -8.51 14.80 -2.48
N TRP A 381 -7.90 15.17 -3.61
CA TRP A 381 -7.78 16.54 -4.07
C TRP A 381 -9.14 17.20 -4.30
N LEU A 382 -10.06 16.53 -5.02
CA LEU A 382 -11.40 17.04 -5.25
C LEU A 382 -12.18 17.20 -3.96
N ASN A 383 -12.09 16.23 -3.02
CA ASN A 383 -12.74 16.33 -1.72
C ASN A 383 -12.21 17.51 -0.89
N ALA A 384 -10.90 17.79 -0.96
CA ALA A 384 -10.29 18.94 -0.29
C ALA A 384 -10.76 20.26 -0.93
N ARG A 385 -10.77 20.37 -2.27
CA ARG A 385 -11.28 21.55 -2.97
C ARG A 385 -12.78 21.80 -2.76
N ALA A 386 -13.54 20.72 -2.64
CA ALA A 386 -14.98 20.82 -2.35
C ALA A 386 -15.28 21.13 -0.86
N GLY A 387 -14.25 21.31 -0.02
CA GLY A 387 -14.39 21.62 1.40
C GLY A 387 -14.84 20.45 2.28
N LYS A 388 -14.91 19.21 1.74
CA LYS A 388 -15.18 18.01 2.52
C LYS A 388 -14.01 17.63 3.39
N TYR A 389 -12.78 17.79 2.88
CA TYR A 389 -11.54 17.64 3.62
C TYR A 389 -10.93 19.01 3.89
N GLY A 390 -10.20 19.15 4.99
CA GLY A 390 -9.30 20.27 5.18
C GLY A 390 -8.13 20.16 4.20
N LEU A 391 -7.56 21.29 3.79
CA LEU A 391 -6.37 21.36 2.94
C LEU A 391 -5.27 22.14 3.64
N VAL A 392 -4.13 21.51 3.84
CA VAL A 392 -2.91 22.16 4.34
C VAL A 392 -1.80 21.94 3.34
N ARG A 393 -1.09 23.01 2.98
CA ARG A 393 0.02 22.98 2.01
C ARG A 393 1.36 23.11 2.75
N LEU A 394 2.37 22.42 2.22
CA LEU A 394 3.75 22.50 2.66
C LEU A 394 4.64 22.55 1.41
N ASP A 395 4.78 23.76 0.86
CA ASP A 395 5.36 24.00 -0.46
C ASP A 395 6.90 24.09 -0.43
N GLU A 396 7.52 24.20 0.77
CA GLU A 396 8.96 24.29 0.94
C GLU A 396 9.59 22.92 1.21
N ARG A 397 10.76 22.67 0.62
CA ARG A 397 11.60 21.53 0.98
C ARG A 397 12.36 21.82 2.27
N TYR A 398 12.68 20.77 3.01
CA TYR A 398 13.49 20.87 4.22
C TYR A 398 14.93 21.29 3.90
N GLY A 399 15.42 22.35 4.54
CA GLY A 399 16.74 22.93 4.30
C GLY A 399 16.84 23.65 2.95
N ASP A 400 18.06 23.84 2.46
CA ASP A 400 18.35 24.56 1.20
C ASP A 400 18.20 23.69 -0.07
N ALA A 401 17.52 22.56 0.02
CA ALA A 401 17.35 21.63 -1.08
C ALA A 401 16.49 22.22 -2.22
N ARG A 402 17.12 22.47 -3.37
CA ARG A 402 16.43 22.95 -4.57
C ARG A 402 15.73 21.80 -5.30
N PRO A 403 14.59 22.05 -5.99
CA PRO A 403 14.03 21.06 -6.89
C PRO A 403 15.03 20.68 -7.98
N PRO A 404 15.04 19.42 -8.45
CA PRO A 404 15.91 19.02 -9.54
C PRO A 404 15.55 19.73 -10.83
N GLU A 405 16.55 19.99 -11.68
CA GLU A 405 16.32 20.43 -13.04
C GLU A 405 15.77 19.25 -13.87
N ILE A 406 14.62 19.45 -14.51
CA ILE A 406 14.00 18.42 -15.34
C ILE A 406 14.21 18.77 -16.81
N ARG A 407 14.96 17.92 -17.52
CA ARG A 407 15.27 18.07 -18.94
C ARG A 407 14.51 17.01 -19.74
N ILE A 408 13.84 17.45 -20.80
CA ILE A 408 13.08 16.56 -21.70
C ILE A 408 13.99 16.22 -22.88
N SER A 409 14.17 14.93 -23.15
CA SER A 409 14.90 14.38 -24.28
C SER A 409 13.95 13.80 -25.31
N ASP A 410 13.79 14.47 -26.45
CA ASP A 410 12.94 14.04 -27.56
C ASP A 410 13.56 12.84 -28.27
N THR A 411 12.95 11.69 -28.06
CA THR A 411 13.42 10.41 -28.62
C THR A 411 13.30 10.35 -30.14
N LEU A 412 12.25 10.93 -30.73
CA LEU A 412 12.05 10.94 -32.18
C LEU A 412 13.10 11.81 -32.87
N ARG A 413 13.38 12.97 -32.29
CA ARG A 413 14.42 13.87 -32.79
C ARG A 413 15.80 13.22 -32.65
N ALA A 414 16.09 12.57 -31.52
CA ALA A 414 17.35 11.87 -31.29
C ALA A 414 17.57 10.73 -32.31
N VAL A 415 16.53 9.96 -32.64
CA VAL A 415 16.60 8.93 -33.71
C VAL A 415 16.93 9.55 -35.07
N LYS A 416 16.22 10.63 -35.45
CA LYS A 416 16.44 11.32 -36.75
C LYS A 416 17.85 11.89 -36.88
N ARG A 417 18.49 12.27 -35.77
CA ARG A 417 19.85 12.83 -35.75
C ARG A 417 20.96 11.80 -35.52
N GLY A 418 20.64 10.53 -35.36
CA GLY A 418 21.62 9.51 -34.99
C GLY A 418 22.16 9.65 -33.56
N GLU A 419 21.45 10.40 -32.69
CA GLU A 419 21.85 10.71 -31.31
C GLU A 419 21.25 9.70 -30.32
N ARG A 420 20.85 8.52 -30.80
CA ARG A 420 20.27 7.45 -29.95
C ARG A 420 21.05 6.15 -30.07
N HIS A 421 21.49 5.64 -28.95
CA HIS A 421 22.17 4.34 -28.82
C HIS A 421 21.25 3.35 -28.08
N SER A 422 20.58 2.48 -28.85
CA SER A 422 19.59 1.51 -28.35
C SER A 422 18.45 2.18 -27.57
N HIS A 423 18.47 2.15 -26.24
CA HIS A 423 17.43 2.74 -25.37
C HIS A 423 17.82 4.10 -24.79
N PHE A 424 19.02 4.61 -25.08
CA PHE A 424 19.55 5.84 -24.52
C PHE A 424 19.73 6.91 -25.59
N ASN A 425 19.27 8.12 -25.33
CA ASN A 425 19.62 9.30 -26.10
C ASN A 425 20.93 9.89 -25.58
N ASN A 426 21.73 10.57 -26.44
CA ASN A 426 23.02 11.16 -26.07
C ASN A 426 22.90 12.06 -24.82
N LEU A 427 21.86 12.86 -24.71
CA LEU A 427 21.63 13.72 -23.55
C LEU A 427 21.73 12.95 -22.21
N LEU A 428 21.13 11.75 -22.15
CA LEU A 428 21.19 10.92 -20.94
C LEU A 428 22.53 10.22 -20.78
N LEU A 429 23.15 9.76 -21.89
CA LEU A 429 24.47 9.14 -21.86
C LEU A 429 25.55 10.12 -21.36
N ASP A 430 25.55 11.35 -21.88
CA ASP A 430 26.46 12.39 -21.45
C ASP A 430 26.29 12.75 -19.97
N ALA A 431 25.03 12.82 -19.53
CA ALA A 431 24.72 13.05 -18.13
C ALA A 431 25.20 11.90 -17.21
N ILE A 432 25.08 10.64 -17.62
CA ILE A 432 25.62 9.48 -16.88
C ILE A 432 27.15 9.54 -16.84
N ALA A 433 27.84 9.78 -18.00
CA ALA A 433 29.27 9.87 -18.05
C ALA A 433 29.83 10.92 -17.09
N GLN A 434 29.24 12.12 -17.08
CA GLN A 434 29.63 13.20 -16.17
C GLN A 434 29.48 12.81 -14.68
N ARG A 435 28.45 12.02 -14.31
CA ARG A 435 28.26 11.57 -12.92
C ARG A 435 29.27 10.51 -12.53
N LEU A 436 29.58 9.60 -13.44
CA LEU A 436 30.63 8.61 -13.21
C LEU A 436 32.00 9.26 -12.99
N GLU A 437 32.37 10.29 -13.80
CA GLU A 437 33.60 11.05 -13.64
C GLU A 437 33.66 11.79 -12.28
N ARG A 438 32.52 12.26 -11.76
CA ARG A 438 32.42 12.95 -10.47
C ARG A 438 32.26 11.99 -9.26
N GLY A 439 32.18 10.69 -9.48
CA GLY A 439 31.89 9.69 -8.44
C GLY A 439 30.48 9.85 -7.83
N GLU A 440 29.55 10.37 -8.63
CA GLU A 440 28.14 10.54 -8.25
C GLU A 440 27.30 9.36 -8.75
N GLN A 441 26.13 9.15 -8.12
CA GLN A 441 25.28 8.00 -8.42
C GLN A 441 24.10 8.38 -9.32
N THR A 442 23.67 7.41 -10.12
CA THR A 442 22.56 7.55 -11.07
C THR A 442 21.47 6.52 -10.79
N ILE A 443 20.21 6.94 -10.85
CA ILE A 443 19.04 6.04 -10.91
C ILE A 443 18.49 6.04 -12.33
N LEU A 444 18.35 4.85 -12.93
CA LEU A 444 17.65 4.64 -14.20
C LEU A 444 16.29 3.99 -13.93
N TYR A 445 15.24 4.75 -14.18
CA TYR A 445 13.88 4.31 -13.95
C TYR A 445 13.25 3.79 -15.25
N GLN A 446 12.74 2.56 -15.17
CA GLN A 446 11.97 1.92 -16.23
C GLN A 446 10.64 1.37 -15.68
N ASN A 447 9.51 1.87 -16.15
CA ASN A 447 8.22 1.30 -15.77
C ASN A 447 7.95 -0.01 -16.53
N ARG A 448 7.96 -1.15 -15.79
CA ARG A 448 7.71 -2.49 -16.35
C ARG A 448 6.30 -3.00 -16.11
N ARG A 449 5.54 -2.44 -15.15
CA ARG A 449 4.26 -3.01 -14.72
C ARG A 449 3.14 -2.73 -15.71
N GLY A 450 2.37 -3.80 -16.03
CA GLY A 450 1.11 -3.70 -16.75
C GLY A 450 1.26 -3.37 -18.23
N PHE A 451 2.33 -3.84 -18.87
CA PHE A 451 2.52 -3.63 -20.30
C PHE A 451 1.40 -4.30 -21.09
N ALA A 452 0.37 -3.52 -21.44
CA ALA A 452 -0.53 -3.85 -22.52
C ALA A 452 0.11 -3.31 -23.81
N PRO A 453 0.41 -4.15 -24.81
CA PRO A 453 1.01 -3.67 -26.04
C PRO A 453 0.07 -2.68 -26.72
N TYR A 454 0.59 -1.50 -27.03
CA TYR A 454 -0.12 -0.48 -27.79
C TYR A 454 0.60 -0.22 -29.10
N VAL A 455 -0.08 0.36 -30.06
CA VAL A 455 0.51 0.73 -31.36
C VAL A 455 0.83 2.20 -31.35
N ALA A 456 2.08 2.53 -31.65
CA ALA A 456 2.55 3.89 -31.82
C ALA A 456 3.28 4.09 -33.16
N CYS A 457 3.22 5.28 -33.72
CA CYS A 457 3.98 5.65 -34.89
C CYS A 457 5.41 6.04 -34.50
N ARG A 458 6.42 5.41 -35.09
CA ARG A 458 7.82 5.72 -34.85
C ARG A 458 8.25 7.09 -35.40
N THR A 459 7.52 7.62 -36.37
CA THR A 459 7.86 8.87 -37.04
C THR A 459 7.35 10.11 -36.30
N CYS A 460 6.10 10.06 -35.75
CA CYS A 460 5.48 11.24 -35.10
C CYS A 460 4.99 11.00 -33.68
N GLY A 461 5.07 9.75 -33.14
CA GLY A 461 4.62 9.43 -31.78
C GLY A 461 3.12 9.15 -31.67
N TRP A 462 2.32 9.29 -32.74
CA TRP A 462 0.87 9.03 -32.70
C TRP A 462 0.56 7.68 -32.05
N THR A 463 -0.48 7.66 -31.20
CA THR A 463 -0.98 6.44 -30.53
C THR A 463 -2.48 6.26 -30.76
N ALA A 464 -2.92 5.01 -30.94
CA ALA A 464 -4.32 4.71 -31.15
C ALA A 464 -5.12 4.84 -29.85
N ARG A 465 -6.13 5.71 -29.84
CA ARG A 465 -7.02 5.95 -28.67
C ARG A 465 -8.46 5.58 -28.97
N CYS A 466 -9.19 5.16 -27.94
CA CYS A 466 -10.61 4.89 -28.05
C CYS A 466 -11.40 6.20 -28.10
N PRO A 467 -12.28 6.42 -29.11
CA PRO A 467 -13.07 7.64 -29.23
C PRO A 467 -14.08 7.82 -28.09
N ASP A 468 -14.60 6.71 -27.54
CA ASP A 468 -15.66 6.74 -26.53
C ASP A 468 -15.12 6.83 -25.09
N CYS A 469 -13.87 6.41 -24.85
CA CYS A 469 -13.30 6.25 -23.50
C CYS A 469 -12.04 7.08 -23.27
N ASN A 470 -11.47 7.69 -24.31
CA ASN A 470 -10.21 8.45 -24.26
C ASN A 470 -9.02 7.70 -23.62
N VAL A 471 -9.01 6.38 -23.71
CA VAL A 471 -7.89 5.54 -23.28
C VAL A 471 -7.17 4.96 -24.49
N THR A 472 -5.89 4.65 -24.35
CA THR A 472 -5.11 3.97 -25.40
C THR A 472 -5.68 2.60 -25.69
N LEU A 473 -5.80 2.24 -26.97
CA LEU A 473 -6.27 0.92 -27.41
C LEU A 473 -5.18 -0.13 -27.23
N THR A 474 -5.55 -1.28 -26.73
CA THR A 474 -4.64 -2.42 -26.57
C THR A 474 -4.54 -3.23 -27.85
N TYR A 475 -3.32 -3.56 -28.29
CA TYR A 475 -3.09 -4.43 -29.43
C TYR A 475 -3.17 -5.91 -29.03
N HIS A 476 -4.07 -6.64 -29.67
CA HIS A 476 -4.21 -8.08 -29.51
C HIS A 476 -3.52 -8.84 -30.65
N LYS A 477 -2.40 -9.51 -30.33
CA LYS A 477 -1.57 -10.22 -31.33
C LYS A 477 -2.31 -11.34 -32.05
N GLN A 478 -3.23 -12.04 -31.36
CA GLN A 478 -3.99 -13.17 -31.94
C GLN A 478 -5.00 -12.71 -32.99
N THR A 479 -5.71 -11.63 -32.70
CA THR A 479 -6.75 -11.08 -33.61
C THR A 479 -6.18 -10.03 -34.56
N ARG A 480 -4.96 -9.53 -34.33
CA ARG A 480 -4.32 -8.41 -35.03
C ARG A 480 -5.20 -7.15 -35.04
N ARG A 481 -5.95 -6.94 -33.95
CA ARG A 481 -6.84 -5.78 -33.77
C ARG A 481 -6.46 -4.97 -32.55
N LEU A 482 -6.90 -3.72 -32.57
CA LEU A 482 -6.87 -2.81 -31.44
C LEU A 482 -8.20 -2.90 -30.71
N GLU A 483 -8.21 -3.05 -29.38
CA GLU A 483 -9.42 -3.21 -28.58
C GLU A 483 -9.41 -2.29 -27.34
N CYS A 484 -10.54 -1.71 -27.03
CA CYS A 484 -10.78 -0.97 -25.81
C CYS A 484 -11.33 -1.90 -24.71
N HIS A 485 -10.62 -2.04 -23.60
CA HIS A 485 -11.04 -2.90 -22.48
C HIS A 485 -12.13 -2.26 -21.58
N TYR A 486 -12.59 -1.05 -21.90
CA TYR A 486 -13.66 -0.37 -21.19
C TYR A 486 -15.02 -0.50 -21.88
N CYS A 487 -15.07 -0.24 -23.19
CA CYS A 487 -16.32 -0.25 -23.94
C CYS A 487 -16.41 -1.37 -24.99
N GLY A 488 -15.29 -2.06 -25.29
CA GLY A 488 -15.24 -3.09 -26.33
C GLY A 488 -15.07 -2.55 -27.75
N HIS A 489 -14.85 -1.23 -27.94
CA HIS A 489 -14.56 -0.68 -29.26
C HIS A 489 -13.36 -1.39 -29.89
N THR A 490 -13.48 -1.79 -31.16
CA THR A 490 -12.42 -2.47 -31.91
C THR A 490 -12.08 -1.73 -33.18
N ALA A 491 -10.79 -1.61 -33.48
CA ALA A 491 -10.29 -1.01 -34.72
C ALA A 491 -9.23 -1.91 -35.35
N PRO A 492 -9.05 -1.86 -36.68
CA PRO A 492 -7.90 -2.49 -37.32
C PRO A 492 -6.62 -1.73 -36.95
N VAL A 493 -5.47 -2.40 -37.00
CA VAL A 493 -4.17 -1.72 -36.93
C VAL A 493 -4.02 -0.89 -38.21
N PRO A 494 -3.79 0.41 -38.15
CA PRO A 494 -3.66 1.22 -39.36
C PRO A 494 -2.39 0.86 -40.12
N THR A 495 -2.48 0.68 -41.41
CA THR A 495 -1.35 0.43 -42.30
C THR A 495 -0.46 1.67 -42.50
N HIS A 496 -1.05 2.83 -42.32
CA HIS A 496 -0.38 4.13 -42.35
C HIS A 496 -0.81 4.94 -41.16
N CYS A 497 0.10 5.71 -40.58
CA CYS A 497 -0.21 6.58 -39.48
C CYS A 497 -1.29 7.61 -39.91
N PRO A 498 -2.39 7.77 -39.16
CA PRO A 498 -3.42 8.76 -39.49
C PRO A 498 -2.91 10.19 -39.50
N ASP A 499 -1.92 10.53 -38.68
CA ASP A 499 -1.38 11.89 -38.51
C ASP A 499 -0.32 12.22 -39.56
N CYS A 500 0.73 11.39 -39.70
CA CYS A 500 1.87 11.70 -40.58
C CYS A 500 1.97 10.81 -41.83
N ARG A 501 1.06 9.83 -42.00
CA ARG A 501 0.99 8.89 -43.11
C ARG A 501 2.19 7.93 -43.26
N ALA A 502 3.11 7.90 -42.31
CA ALA A 502 4.20 6.94 -42.29
C ALA A 502 3.70 5.49 -42.13
N THR A 503 4.46 4.51 -42.65
CA THR A 503 4.10 3.07 -42.61
C THR A 503 4.59 2.38 -41.33
N GLU A 504 5.15 3.09 -40.37
CA GLU A 504 5.88 2.56 -39.21
C GLU A 504 5.05 2.56 -37.92
N ALA A 505 3.89 1.92 -37.92
CA ALA A 505 3.11 1.73 -36.70
C ALA A 505 3.42 0.35 -36.08
N GLU A 506 4.08 0.27 -34.93
CA GLU A 506 4.53 -0.97 -34.30
C GLU A 506 4.16 -1.10 -32.81
N PRO A 507 4.05 -2.35 -32.30
CA PRO A 507 3.92 -2.61 -30.87
C PRO A 507 5.21 -2.25 -30.10
N MET A 508 5.09 -1.56 -28.97
CA MET A 508 6.20 -1.00 -28.20
C MET A 508 6.42 -1.70 -26.84
N GLY A 509 7.69 -1.85 -26.36
CA GLY A 509 8.07 -2.24 -25.00
C GLY A 509 9.38 -3.03 -24.81
N PHE A 510 10.07 -2.83 -23.65
CA PHE A 510 11.28 -3.55 -23.24
C PHE A 510 11.46 -3.64 -21.71
N GLY A 511 12.33 -4.54 -21.19
CA GLY A 511 12.50 -4.83 -19.75
C GLY A 511 13.78 -4.25 -19.13
N THR A 512 13.85 -4.22 -17.79
CA THR A 512 15.00 -3.71 -16.99
C THR A 512 16.28 -4.50 -17.16
N GLU A 513 16.21 -5.81 -17.40
CA GLU A 513 17.38 -6.67 -17.65
C GLU A 513 18.20 -6.18 -18.84
N LYS A 514 17.52 -5.82 -19.93
CA LYS A 514 18.17 -5.30 -21.12
C LYS A 514 18.88 -3.97 -20.85
N ILE A 515 18.32 -3.11 -20.01
CA ILE A 515 18.92 -1.83 -19.63
C ILE A 515 20.20 -2.04 -18.82
N GLU A 516 20.20 -2.96 -17.84
CA GLU A 516 21.39 -3.30 -17.04
C GLU A 516 22.55 -3.76 -17.94
N LEU A 517 22.28 -4.68 -18.88
CA LEU A 517 23.26 -5.17 -19.85
C LEU A 517 23.79 -4.06 -20.76
N GLU A 518 22.92 -3.15 -21.19
CA GLU A 518 23.34 -2.02 -22.04
C GLU A 518 24.19 -1.02 -21.27
N VAL A 519 23.87 -0.71 -20.00
CA VAL A 519 24.71 0.14 -19.16
C VAL A 519 26.10 -0.48 -19.00
N ALA A 520 26.20 -1.77 -18.71
CA ALA A 520 27.48 -2.47 -18.59
C ALA A 520 28.28 -2.46 -19.90
N ARG A 521 27.62 -2.47 -21.07
CA ARG A 521 28.29 -2.37 -22.37
C ARG A 521 28.77 -0.96 -22.71
N LEU A 522 27.94 0.05 -22.41
CA LEU A 522 28.25 1.46 -22.75
C LEU A 522 29.22 2.09 -21.76
N PHE A 523 29.20 1.64 -20.51
CA PHE A 523 30.02 2.11 -19.41
C PHE A 523 30.69 0.94 -18.67
N PRO A 524 31.71 0.28 -19.26
CA PRO A 524 32.34 -0.91 -18.63
C PRO A 524 32.95 -0.64 -17.27
N GLN A 525 33.27 0.61 -16.95
CA GLN A 525 33.81 1.03 -15.66
C GLN A 525 32.72 1.20 -14.58
N ALA A 526 31.43 1.31 -14.96
CA ALA A 526 30.34 1.53 -14.03
C ALA A 526 29.88 0.24 -13.38
N ARG A 527 29.69 0.28 -12.07
CA ARG A 527 29.10 -0.83 -11.31
C ARG A 527 27.58 -0.65 -11.30
N ALA A 528 26.91 -1.35 -12.19
CA ALA A 528 25.43 -1.31 -12.27
C ALA A 528 24.79 -2.42 -11.43
N VAL A 529 23.63 -2.12 -10.85
CA VAL A 529 22.82 -3.10 -10.11
C VAL A 529 21.33 -2.92 -10.43
N ARG A 530 20.61 -4.03 -10.51
CA ARG A 530 19.18 -4.05 -10.79
C ARG A 530 18.36 -4.24 -9.52
N LEU A 531 17.29 -3.44 -9.37
CA LEU A 531 16.32 -3.51 -8.29
C LEU A 531 14.90 -3.61 -8.84
N ASP A 532 14.47 -4.82 -9.10
CA ASP A 532 13.09 -5.14 -9.49
C ASP A 532 12.59 -6.42 -8.81
N ARG A 533 11.33 -6.82 -9.07
CA ARG A 533 10.74 -8.02 -8.44
C ARG A 533 11.42 -9.32 -8.82
N ASP A 534 12.03 -9.38 -9.99
CA ASP A 534 12.64 -10.61 -10.49
C ASP A 534 14.08 -10.75 -9.97
N SER A 535 14.78 -9.64 -9.76
CA SER A 535 16.12 -9.62 -9.17
C SER A 535 16.12 -9.81 -7.65
N VAL A 536 15.00 -9.50 -6.98
CA VAL A 536 14.88 -9.55 -5.52
C VAL A 536 14.02 -10.73 -5.09
N THR A 537 14.66 -11.84 -4.74
CA THR A 537 13.98 -13.07 -4.31
C THR A 537 13.70 -13.13 -2.80
N SER A 538 14.34 -12.25 -2.01
CA SER A 538 14.21 -12.20 -0.55
C SER A 538 14.40 -10.80 0.01
N GLU A 539 13.90 -10.57 1.22
CA GLU A 539 14.11 -9.32 1.95
C GLU A 539 15.60 -9.03 2.20
N ARG A 540 16.40 -10.08 2.47
CA ARG A 540 17.86 -9.94 2.63
C ARG A 540 18.53 -9.44 1.37
N ALA A 541 18.16 -9.97 0.20
CA ALA A 541 18.68 -9.52 -1.10
C ALA A 541 18.31 -8.05 -1.36
N PHE A 542 17.07 -7.69 -1.06
CA PHE A 542 16.61 -6.31 -1.16
C PHE A 542 17.42 -5.35 -0.30
N GLN A 543 17.56 -5.65 0.99
CA GLN A 543 18.32 -4.82 1.94
C GLN A 543 19.81 -4.77 1.59
N ALA A 544 20.38 -5.86 1.05
CA ALA A 544 21.77 -5.87 0.60
C ALA A 544 22.01 -4.89 -0.55
N ILE A 545 21.14 -4.90 -1.58
CA ILE A 545 21.24 -3.97 -2.72
C ILE A 545 21.09 -2.53 -2.24
N VAL A 546 20.07 -2.24 -1.41
CA VAL A 546 19.81 -0.89 -0.90
C VAL A 546 20.98 -0.36 -0.06
N ARG A 547 21.51 -1.17 0.86
CA ARG A 547 22.66 -0.80 1.69
C ARG A 547 23.93 -0.64 0.86
N GLY A 548 24.19 -1.53 -0.09
CA GLY A 548 25.34 -1.43 -1.01
C GLY A 548 25.28 -0.16 -1.83
N PHE A 549 24.10 0.20 -2.37
CA PHE A 549 23.93 1.44 -3.11
C PHE A 549 24.12 2.68 -2.20
N ALA A 550 23.59 2.68 -1.00
CA ALA A 550 23.79 3.75 -0.01
C ALA A 550 25.28 3.91 0.39
N ARG A 551 26.05 2.81 0.42
CA ARG A 551 27.52 2.82 0.68
C ARG A 551 28.36 3.10 -0.54
N ARG A 552 27.75 3.44 -1.69
CA ARG A 552 28.43 3.68 -2.96
C ARG A 552 29.21 2.47 -3.49
N GLU A 553 28.78 1.26 -3.18
CA GLU A 553 29.30 0.03 -3.80
C GLU A 553 28.87 -0.10 -5.27
N TRP A 554 27.79 0.61 -5.64
CA TRP A 554 27.19 0.68 -6.97
C TRP A 554 27.08 2.11 -7.45
N ASP A 555 27.32 2.36 -8.73
CA ASP A 555 27.29 3.68 -9.37
C ASP A 555 25.94 3.93 -10.05
N VAL A 556 25.36 2.88 -10.65
CA VAL A 556 24.08 2.97 -11.37
C VAL A 556 23.07 1.97 -10.83
N LEU A 557 21.92 2.45 -10.41
CA LEU A 557 20.79 1.64 -9.97
C LEU A 557 19.70 1.61 -11.06
N VAL A 558 19.49 0.46 -11.69
CA VAL A 558 18.42 0.26 -12.68
C VAL A 558 17.19 -0.34 -11.98
N GLY A 559 16.03 0.31 -12.06
CA GLY A 559 14.89 -0.25 -11.37
C GLY A 559 13.52 0.22 -11.84
N THR A 560 12.51 -0.39 -11.21
CA THR A 560 11.09 -0.10 -11.44
C THR A 560 10.52 0.72 -10.27
N GLN A 561 9.22 0.69 -10.04
CA GLN A 561 8.57 1.36 -8.90
C GLN A 561 9.21 1.07 -7.52
N MET A 562 10.06 0.05 -7.40
CA MET A 562 10.76 -0.23 -6.15
C MET A 562 11.79 0.84 -5.80
N VAL A 563 12.39 1.52 -6.79
CA VAL A 563 13.37 2.60 -6.57
C VAL A 563 12.74 3.95 -6.24
N THR A 564 11.42 4.10 -6.45
CA THR A 564 10.71 5.38 -6.26
C THR A 564 10.37 5.67 -4.81
N LYS A 565 10.38 4.66 -3.92
CA LYS A 565 9.76 4.72 -2.60
C LYS A 565 10.73 4.40 -1.46
N GLY A 566 10.67 5.20 -0.38
CA GLY A 566 11.22 4.86 0.93
C GLY A 566 12.74 4.90 1.09
N PHE A 567 13.51 5.34 0.09
CA PHE A 567 14.96 5.42 0.18
C PHE A 567 15.47 6.84 0.05
N ASP A 568 16.48 7.12 0.86
CA ASP A 568 17.23 8.36 0.82
C ASP A 568 18.68 8.05 0.46
N PHE A 569 19.08 8.39 -0.78
CA PHE A 569 20.44 8.18 -1.27
C PHE A 569 21.13 9.54 -1.49
N GLU A 570 22.05 9.89 -0.62
CA GLU A 570 22.76 11.17 -0.66
C GLU A 570 23.65 11.31 -1.92
N GLY A 571 24.06 10.19 -2.52
CA GLY A 571 24.95 10.18 -3.69
C GLY A 571 24.24 10.37 -5.03
N VAL A 572 22.89 10.32 -5.07
CA VAL A 572 22.13 10.38 -6.32
C VAL A 572 21.92 11.82 -6.77
N THR A 573 22.55 12.19 -7.88
CA THR A 573 22.42 13.51 -8.50
C THR A 573 21.76 13.45 -9.88
N LEU A 574 21.63 12.25 -10.49
CA LEU A 574 20.97 12.05 -11.77
C LEU A 574 19.87 10.99 -11.67
N VAL A 575 18.73 11.29 -12.27
CA VAL A 575 17.66 10.33 -12.53
C VAL A 575 17.35 10.31 -14.02
N GLY A 576 17.46 9.14 -14.64
CA GLY A 576 17.03 8.92 -16.03
C GLY A 576 15.70 8.18 -16.09
N ILE A 577 14.66 8.77 -16.68
CA ILE A 577 13.39 8.13 -17.00
C ILE A 577 13.44 7.68 -18.45
N LEU A 578 13.55 6.35 -18.66
CA LEU A 578 13.92 5.80 -19.97
C LEU A 578 12.79 5.78 -20.99
N ASN A 579 11.54 5.65 -20.55
CA ASN A 579 10.38 5.59 -21.45
C ASN A 579 9.13 6.09 -20.73
N ALA A 580 8.92 7.39 -20.78
CA ALA A 580 7.74 8.04 -20.20
C ALA A 580 6.46 7.64 -20.95
N ASP A 581 6.56 7.36 -22.26
CA ASP A 581 5.43 7.02 -23.13
C ASP A 581 4.69 5.75 -22.66
N ASN A 582 5.41 4.77 -22.14
CA ASN A 582 4.79 3.55 -21.59
C ASN A 582 3.89 3.82 -20.37
N MET A 583 4.16 4.86 -19.60
CA MET A 583 3.31 5.25 -18.48
C MET A 583 2.06 5.98 -18.96
N LEU A 584 2.23 6.87 -19.93
CA LEU A 584 1.15 7.69 -20.50
C LEU A 584 0.19 6.86 -21.37
N ASN A 585 0.73 5.87 -22.09
CA ASN A 585 -0.03 5.03 -23.01
C ASN A 585 -0.57 3.73 -22.37
N ASN A 586 -0.60 3.67 -21.05
CA ASN A 586 -1.31 2.59 -20.35
C ASN A 586 -2.83 2.70 -20.65
N PRO A 587 -3.53 1.60 -21.02
CA PRO A 587 -4.97 1.61 -21.29
C PRO A 587 -5.81 1.70 -20.01
N ASP A 588 -5.55 2.71 -19.18
CA ASP A 588 -6.25 3.02 -17.95
C ASP A 588 -6.56 4.53 -17.93
N PHE A 589 -7.77 4.93 -17.55
CA PHE A 589 -8.14 6.34 -17.43
C PHE A 589 -7.30 7.10 -16.39
N ARG A 590 -6.62 6.40 -15.49
CA ARG A 590 -5.67 6.96 -14.52
C ARG A 590 -4.23 7.05 -15.05
N ALA A 591 -3.99 6.69 -16.31
CA ALA A 591 -2.63 6.63 -16.84
C ALA A 591 -1.86 7.95 -16.67
N SER A 592 -2.48 9.07 -17.04
CA SER A 592 -1.90 10.42 -16.92
C SER A 592 -1.58 10.81 -15.47
N GLU A 593 -2.53 10.60 -14.54
CA GLU A 593 -2.33 10.85 -13.11
C GLU A 593 -1.19 10.00 -12.55
N ARG A 594 -1.20 8.70 -12.83
CA ARG A 594 -0.15 7.77 -12.36
C ARG A 594 1.21 8.07 -12.96
N ALA A 595 1.25 8.45 -14.24
CA ALA A 595 2.50 8.84 -14.90
C ALA A 595 3.09 10.08 -14.23
N PHE A 596 2.28 11.12 -13.98
CA PHE A 596 2.70 12.30 -13.25
C PHE A 596 3.24 11.94 -11.85
N GLN A 597 2.46 11.19 -11.07
CA GLN A 597 2.83 10.78 -9.71
C GLN A 597 4.16 10.01 -9.68
N GLN A 598 4.32 9.03 -10.58
CA GLN A 598 5.53 8.23 -10.64
C GLN A 598 6.75 9.04 -11.07
N MET A 599 6.63 9.88 -12.11
CA MET A 599 7.72 10.75 -12.56
C MET A 599 8.14 11.74 -11.48
N MET A 600 7.19 12.38 -10.79
CA MET A 600 7.49 13.29 -9.69
C MET A 600 8.13 12.60 -8.48
N GLN A 601 7.70 11.37 -8.14
CA GLN A 601 8.31 10.59 -7.06
C GLN A 601 9.76 10.21 -7.38
N VAL A 602 10.01 9.78 -8.62
CA VAL A 602 11.37 9.44 -9.07
C VAL A 602 12.23 10.69 -9.16
N ALA A 603 11.72 11.77 -9.73
CA ALA A 603 12.40 13.06 -9.79
C ALA A 603 12.82 13.57 -8.41
N GLY A 604 11.96 13.37 -7.41
CA GLY A 604 12.25 13.71 -6.01
C GLY A 604 13.44 12.96 -5.39
N ARG A 605 14.02 11.95 -6.09
CA ARG A 605 15.22 11.23 -5.65
C ARG A 605 16.51 11.89 -6.11
N ALA A 606 16.46 12.77 -7.13
CA ALA A 606 17.62 13.48 -7.62
C ALA A 606 17.92 14.72 -6.78
N GLY A 607 19.16 14.87 -6.35
CA GLY A 607 19.68 16.03 -5.63
C GLY A 607 19.15 16.20 -4.22
N ARG A 608 20.05 16.47 -3.29
CA ARG A 608 19.72 16.78 -1.88
C ARG A 608 20.76 17.74 -1.30
N ARG A 609 20.30 18.55 -0.33
CA ARG A 609 21.11 19.52 0.40
C ARG A 609 21.91 20.44 -0.54
N GLU A 610 23.22 20.26 -0.66
CA GLU A 610 24.13 21.16 -1.36
C GLU A 610 24.33 20.84 -2.86
N ARG A 611 23.79 19.68 -3.36
CA ARG A 611 24.00 19.25 -4.76
C ARG A 611 22.70 19.31 -5.54
N PRO A 612 22.62 20.17 -6.58
CA PRO A 612 21.45 20.21 -7.45
C PRO A 612 21.30 18.87 -8.18
N GLY A 613 20.08 18.36 -8.23
CA GLY A 613 19.75 17.14 -8.96
C GLY A 613 19.36 17.46 -10.40
N GLU A 614 19.57 16.49 -11.28
CA GLU A 614 19.11 16.54 -12.66
C GLU A 614 18.23 15.33 -12.96
N VAL A 615 17.17 15.56 -13.73
CA VAL A 615 16.28 14.50 -14.21
C VAL A 615 16.19 14.58 -15.72
N VAL A 616 16.49 13.48 -16.41
CA VAL A 616 16.34 13.39 -17.86
C VAL A 616 15.16 12.48 -18.18
N ILE A 617 14.12 13.04 -18.82
CA ILE A 617 12.94 12.29 -19.26
C ILE A 617 13.04 12.02 -20.76
N GLN A 618 13.18 10.76 -21.15
CA GLN A 618 13.13 10.35 -22.55
C GLN A 618 11.69 10.04 -22.97
N THR A 619 11.20 10.71 -24.00
CA THR A 619 9.84 10.57 -24.54
C THR A 619 9.77 10.82 -26.04
N ALA A 620 8.85 10.15 -26.72
CA ALA A 620 8.50 10.43 -28.12
C ALA A 620 7.50 11.61 -28.24
N GLU A 621 6.88 12.00 -27.13
CA GLU A 621 5.87 13.07 -27.07
C GLU A 621 6.32 14.19 -26.11
N PRO A 622 7.35 14.98 -26.45
CA PRO A 622 7.91 16.02 -25.56
C PRO A 622 6.89 17.12 -25.20
N ASP A 623 5.91 17.31 -26.07
CA ASP A 623 4.84 18.31 -25.90
C ASP A 623 3.59 17.78 -25.19
N HIS A 624 3.59 16.50 -24.77
CA HIS A 624 2.47 15.93 -24.03
C HIS A 624 2.23 16.72 -22.74
N PRO A 625 0.95 17.15 -22.45
CA PRO A 625 0.65 18.02 -21.31
C PRO A 625 1.24 17.52 -19.99
N VAL A 626 1.13 16.22 -19.70
CA VAL A 626 1.66 15.64 -18.46
C VAL A 626 3.18 15.76 -18.39
N ILE A 627 3.92 15.58 -19.49
CA ILE A 627 5.39 15.73 -19.52
C ILE A 627 5.77 17.18 -19.20
N ARG A 628 5.08 18.16 -19.76
CA ARG A 628 5.32 19.58 -19.50
C ARG A 628 4.94 19.94 -18.05
N GLN A 629 3.84 19.42 -17.54
CA GLN A 629 3.42 19.61 -16.15
C GLN A 629 4.42 19.00 -15.16
N VAL A 630 4.98 17.83 -15.46
CA VAL A 630 6.06 17.22 -14.65
C VAL A 630 7.31 18.11 -14.67
N ALA A 631 7.72 18.60 -15.85
CA ALA A 631 8.88 19.48 -15.97
C ALA A 631 8.70 20.81 -15.21
N ALA A 632 7.48 21.32 -15.14
CA ALA A 632 7.14 22.52 -14.40
C ALA A 632 6.83 22.28 -12.92
N GLY A 633 6.71 21.01 -12.48
CA GLY A 633 6.22 20.67 -11.13
C GLY A 633 4.74 21.06 -10.89
N ASP A 634 3.96 21.21 -11.96
CA ASP A 634 2.58 21.71 -11.92
C ASP A 634 1.58 20.58 -11.67
N TYR A 635 1.43 20.21 -10.41
CA TYR A 635 0.41 19.24 -9.99
C TYR A 635 -1.02 19.78 -10.19
N GLU A 636 -1.26 21.06 -9.91
CA GLU A 636 -2.62 21.64 -9.98
C GLU A 636 -3.13 21.69 -11.41
N GLY A 637 -2.29 22.10 -12.37
CA GLY A 637 -2.65 22.08 -13.78
C GLY A 637 -2.97 20.68 -14.27
N MET A 638 -2.17 19.67 -13.89
CA MET A 638 -2.45 18.27 -14.18
C MET A 638 -3.79 17.82 -13.56
N ALA A 639 -4.02 18.14 -12.29
CA ALA A 639 -5.23 17.75 -11.59
C ALA A 639 -6.49 18.36 -12.22
N LEU A 640 -6.46 19.65 -12.57
CA LEU A 640 -7.57 20.35 -13.21
C LEU A 640 -7.91 19.75 -14.58
N GLN A 641 -6.88 19.53 -15.40
CA GLN A 641 -7.05 18.92 -16.73
C GLN A 641 -7.64 17.50 -16.60
N GLN A 642 -7.08 16.67 -15.74
CA GLN A 642 -7.55 15.29 -15.57
C GLN A 642 -8.94 15.22 -14.95
N LEU A 643 -9.30 16.12 -14.04
CA LEU A 643 -10.67 16.20 -13.50
C LEU A 643 -11.67 16.57 -14.59
N ALA A 644 -11.37 17.53 -15.47
CA ALA A 644 -12.24 17.88 -16.59
C ALA A 644 -12.45 16.70 -17.56
N GLU A 645 -11.37 15.97 -17.90
CA GLU A 645 -11.47 14.76 -18.73
C GLU A 645 -12.34 13.69 -18.06
N ARG A 646 -12.14 13.44 -16.75
CA ARG A 646 -12.91 12.43 -16.01
C ARG A 646 -14.38 12.77 -15.86
N GLU A 647 -14.71 14.06 -15.74
CA GLU A 647 -16.08 14.52 -15.73
C GLU A 647 -16.75 14.26 -17.08
N ALA A 648 -16.10 14.65 -18.19
CA ALA A 648 -16.60 14.46 -19.54
C ALA A 648 -16.86 12.97 -19.90
N PHE A 649 -16.01 12.05 -19.42
CA PHE A 649 -16.10 10.62 -19.70
C PHE A 649 -16.72 9.78 -18.58
N PHE A 650 -17.30 10.40 -17.54
CA PHE A 650 -17.93 9.72 -16.39
C PHE A 650 -16.99 8.74 -15.69
N TYR A 651 -15.78 9.20 -15.35
CA TYR A 651 -14.81 8.43 -14.54
C TYR A 651 -14.79 8.91 -13.07
N PRO A 652 -14.25 8.09 -12.14
CA PRO A 652 -13.97 8.55 -10.79
C PRO A 652 -13.07 9.82 -10.79
N PRO A 653 -13.35 10.82 -9.96
CA PRO A 653 -14.26 10.81 -8.80
C PRO A 653 -15.72 11.19 -9.08
N TYR A 654 -16.12 11.44 -10.32
CA TYR A 654 -17.51 11.84 -10.69
C TYR A 654 -18.48 10.66 -10.79
N ALA A 655 -17.95 9.47 -11.02
CA ALA A 655 -18.69 8.22 -10.99
C ALA A 655 -17.98 7.18 -10.12
N ARG A 656 -18.73 6.20 -9.63
CA ARG A 656 -18.20 4.98 -9.03
C ARG A 656 -18.19 3.86 -10.05
N LEU A 657 -17.11 3.13 -10.11
CA LEU A 657 -16.97 2.00 -11.01
C LEU A 657 -17.19 0.69 -10.27
N VAL A 658 -17.98 -0.21 -10.88
CA VAL A 658 -18.10 -1.60 -10.44
C VAL A 658 -17.68 -2.48 -11.60
N ALA A 659 -16.55 -3.14 -11.47
CA ALA A 659 -16.07 -4.11 -12.44
C ALA A 659 -16.54 -5.53 -12.05
N LEU A 660 -17.19 -6.19 -12.99
CA LEU A 660 -17.65 -7.57 -12.87
C LEU A 660 -16.79 -8.42 -13.80
N THR A 661 -15.99 -9.32 -13.23
CA THR A 661 -15.19 -10.28 -14.02
C THR A 661 -15.82 -11.65 -13.92
N LEU A 662 -16.27 -12.17 -15.04
CA LEU A 662 -16.83 -13.50 -15.18
C LEU A 662 -15.72 -14.48 -15.54
N ARG A 663 -15.72 -15.66 -14.93
CA ARG A 663 -14.70 -16.71 -15.13
C ARG A 663 -15.36 -18.07 -15.38
N HIS A 664 -14.91 -18.77 -16.41
CA HIS A 664 -15.32 -20.15 -16.67
C HIS A 664 -14.33 -20.86 -17.62
N ARG A 665 -14.29 -22.21 -17.56
CA ARG A 665 -13.43 -23.01 -18.46
C ARG A 665 -14.01 -23.14 -19.85
N ASP A 666 -15.33 -23.13 -19.99
CA ASP A 666 -16.06 -23.17 -21.27
C ASP A 666 -16.29 -21.73 -21.76
N ALA A 667 -15.62 -21.36 -22.85
CA ALA A 667 -15.69 -20.02 -23.43
C ALA A 667 -17.08 -19.72 -24.07
N PRO A 668 -17.75 -20.62 -24.80
CA PRO A 668 -19.11 -20.44 -25.29
C PRO A 668 -20.14 -20.17 -24.17
N LEU A 669 -20.11 -20.97 -23.09
CA LEU A 669 -20.97 -20.75 -21.92
C LEU A 669 -20.72 -19.39 -21.26
N LEU A 670 -19.44 -19.05 -21.07
CA LEU A 670 -19.04 -17.77 -20.53
C LEU A 670 -19.55 -16.59 -21.38
N GLY A 671 -19.45 -16.73 -22.72
CA GLY A 671 -19.94 -15.72 -23.67
C GLY A 671 -21.45 -15.47 -23.51
N ARG A 672 -22.25 -16.55 -23.50
CA ARG A 672 -23.72 -16.46 -23.32
C ARG A 672 -24.06 -15.85 -21.95
N ALA A 673 -23.41 -16.29 -20.86
CA ALA A 673 -23.62 -15.77 -19.53
C ALA A 673 -23.29 -14.26 -19.42
N ALA A 674 -22.20 -13.83 -20.07
CA ALA A 674 -21.79 -12.43 -20.05
C ALA A 674 -22.75 -11.51 -20.82
N VAL A 675 -23.26 -11.98 -21.98
CA VAL A 675 -24.27 -11.27 -22.76
C VAL A 675 -25.59 -11.15 -21.98
N GLU A 676 -26.05 -12.24 -21.37
CA GLU A 676 -27.27 -12.26 -20.55
C GLU A 676 -27.14 -11.31 -19.35
N LEU A 677 -26.03 -11.37 -18.61
CA LEU A 677 -25.77 -10.45 -17.52
C LEU A 677 -25.82 -8.98 -17.99
N ALA A 678 -25.09 -8.67 -19.05
CA ALA A 678 -25.04 -7.31 -19.59
C ALA A 678 -26.42 -6.83 -20.06
N SER A 679 -27.23 -7.69 -20.68
CA SER A 679 -28.58 -7.39 -21.09
C SER A 679 -29.48 -7.05 -19.90
N ARG A 680 -29.51 -7.91 -18.86
CA ARG A 680 -30.28 -7.67 -17.62
C ARG A 680 -29.85 -6.41 -16.90
N LEU A 681 -28.54 -6.17 -16.83
CA LEU A 681 -28.00 -4.95 -16.23
C LEU A 681 -28.41 -3.71 -17.02
N ARG A 682 -28.36 -3.74 -18.37
CA ARG A 682 -28.84 -2.62 -19.22
C ARG A 682 -30.31 -2.34 -19.03
N GLY A 683 -31.14 -3.35 -18.85
CA GLY A 683 -32.56 -3.18 -18.52
C GLY A 683 -32.81 -2.41 -17.21
N ARG A 684 -31.85 -2.42 -16.27
CA ARG A 684 -31.96 -1.73 -14.96
C ARG A 684 -31.16 -0.44 -14.88
N PHE A 685 -30.02 -0.36 -15.55
CA PHE A 685 -29.05 0.73 -15.44
C PHE A 685 -28.84 1.52 -16.74
N GLY A 686 -29.42 1.09 -17.84
CA GLY A 686 -29.33 1.78 -19.13
C GLY A 686 -27.88 1.89 -19.64
N ARG A 687 -27.50 3.09 -20.07
CA ARG A 687 -26.18 3.42 -20.66
C ARG A 687 -25.00 3.30 -19.67
N ARG A 688 -25.26 3.11 -18.38
CA ARG A 688 -24.24 2.94 -17.34
C ARG A 688 -23.49 1.62 -17.42
N VAL A 689 -23.92 0.68 -18.28
CA VAL A 689 -23.37 -0.66 -18.43
C VAL A 689 -22.53 -0.77 -19.70
N ASN A 690 -21.24 -1.01 -19.54
CA ASN A 690 -20.29 -1.27 -20.62
C ASN A 690 -19.91 -2.78 -20.66
N GLY A 691 -19.65 -3.28 -21.85
CA GLY A 691 -19.28 -4.68 -22.07
C GLY A 691 -20.46 -5.55 -22.51
N PRO A 692 -20.30 -6.90 -22.64
CA PRO A 692 -19.10 -7.66 -22.22
C PRO A 692 -17.87 -7.35 -23.07
N VAL A 693 -16.70 -7.31 -22.42
CA VAL A 693 -15.40 -7.04 -23.05
C VAL A 693 -14.37 -8.07 -22.64
N ARG A 694 -13.38 -8.33 -23.48
CA ARG A 694 -12.22 -9.15 -23.11
C ARG A 694 -11.23 -8.30 -22.32
N PRO A 695 -10.76 -8.74 -21.14
CA PRO A 695 -9.66 -8.09 -20.46
C PRO A 695 -8.34 -8.31 -21.19
N ALA A 696 -7.30 -7.52 -20.87
CA ALA A 696 -5.96 -7.64 -21.45
C ALA A 696 -5.35 -9.05 -21.30
N VAL A 697 -5.69 -9.73 -20.24
CA VAL A 697 -5.43 -11.17 -20.03
C VAL A 697 -6.77 -11.87 -20.03
N ASP A 698 -7.09 -12.55 -21.11
CA ASP A 698 -8.39 -13.18 -21.33
C ASP A 698 -8.47 -14.65 -20.85
N LYS A 699 -7.35 -15.21 -20.35
CA LYS A 699 -7.28 -16.57 -19.82
C LYS A 699 -6.27 -16.68 -18.67
N ILE A 700 -6.71 -17.15 -17.50
CA ILE A 700 -5.87 -17.37 -16.32
C ILE A 700 -6.14 -18.77 -15.76
N ARG A 701 -5.09 -19.58 -15.55
CA ARG A 701 -5.17 -20.93 -14.96
C ARG A 701 -6.21 -21.83 -15.64
N GLY A 702 -6.34 -21.72 -16.96
CA GLY A 702 -7.28 -22.51 -17.74
C GLY A 702 -8.71 -21.96 -17.81
N GLU A 703 -9.02 -20.87 -17.10
CA GLU A 703 -10.33 -20.20 -17.14
C GLU A 703 -10.28 -18.99 -18.07
N TYR A 704 -11.28 -18.84 -18.92
CA TYR A 704 -11.53 -17.67 -19.75
C TYR A 704 -12.16 -16.56 -18.91
N LEU A 705 -11.92 -15.31 -19.29
CA LEU A 705 -12.35 -14.12 -18.58
C LEU A 705 -13.15 -13.20 -19.51
N LEU A 706 -14.25 -12.68 -19.02
CA LEU A 706 -14.99 -11.57 -19.64
C LEU A 706 -15.34 -10.53 -18.60
N GLY A 707 -15.31 -9.26 -18.98
CA GLY A 707 -15.59 -8.11 -18.12
C GLY A 707 -16.91 -7.44 -18.48
N VAL A 708 -17.67 -7.04 -17.45
CA VAL A 708 -18.78 -6.10 -17.56
C VAL A 708 -18.54 -4.99 -16.56
N GLN A 709 -18.70 -3.74 -16.97
CA GLN A 709 -18.46 -2.57 -16.13
C GLN A 709 -19.73 -1.77 -15.93
N LEU A 710 -20.00 -1.38 -14.68
CA LEU A 710 -21.11 -0.50 -14.31
C LEU A 710 -20.54 0.82 -13.78
N ARG A 711 -21.00 1.95 -14.33
CA ARG A 711 -20.68 3.32 -13.88
C ARG A 711 -21.89 3.91 -13.20
N ILE A 712 -21.71 4.43 -11.98
CA ILE A 712 -22.81 5.02 -11.18
C ILE A 712 -22.39 6.41 -10.78
N GLU A 713 -23.16 7.43 -11.16
CA GLU A 713 -22.91 8.82 -10.82
C GLU A 713 -22.84 9.02 -9.30
N CYS A 714 -21.96 9.87 -8.82
CA CYS A 714 -21.80 10.13 -7.37
C CYS A 714 -23.05 10.72 -6.71
N GLY A 715 -23.92 11.39 -7.48
CA GLY A 715 -25.23 11.89 -7.02
C GLY A 715 -26.30 10.81 -6.87
N ALA A 716 -26.10 9.61 -7.44
CA ALA A 716 -27.04 8.50 -7.32
C ALA A 716 -26.82 7.69 -6.03
N SER A 717 -27.90 7.07 -5.52
CA SER A 717 -27.83 6.20 -4.35
C SER A 717 -27.05 4.91 -4.68
N PHE A 718 -25.81 4.83 -4.25
CA PHE A 718 -24.98 3.64 -4.44
C PHE A 718 -25.52 2.43 -3.69
N ALA A 719 -26.13 2.62 -2.51
CA ALA A 719 -26.79 1.54 -1.76
C ALA A 719 -27.93 0.91 -2.57
N ARG A 720 -28.78 1.71 -3.21
CA ARG A 720 -29.85 1.22 -4.09
C ARG A 720 -29.28 0.50 -5.32
N ALA A 721 -28.23 1.04 -5.93
CA ALA A 721 -27.58 0.42 -7.07
C ALA A 721 -26.98 -0.94 -6.72
N ARG A 722 -26.34 -1.07 -5.56
CA ARG A 722 -25.80 -2.35 -5.06
C ARG A 722 -26.90 -3.39 -4.82
N LYS A 723 -28.03 -2.98 -4.25
CA LYS A 723 -29.18 -3.87 -4.06
C LYS A 723 -29.66 -4.43 -5.40
N VAL A 724 -29.89 -3.57 -6.37
CA VAL A 724 -30.33 -3.98 -7.72
C VAL A 724 -29.28 -4.89 -8.38
N LEU A 725 -28.00 -4.56 -8.24
CA LEU A 725 -26.91 -5.40 -8.78
C LEU A 725 -26.91 -6.80 -8.13
N ARG A 726 -27.07 -6.91 -6.82
CA ARG A 726 -27.19 -8.21 -6.12
C ARG A 726 -28.37 -9.02 -6.64
N GLU A 727 -29.53 -8.38 -6.82
CA GLU A 727 -30.74 -9.02 -7.36
C GLU A 727 -30.49 -9.59 -8.78
N VAL A 728 -29.86 -8.81 -9.65
CA VAL A 728 -29.51 -9.23 -11.02
C VAL A 728 -28.51 -10.37 -11.02
N LEU A 729 -27.47 -10.30 -10.19
CA LEU A 729 -26.48 -11.38 -10.06
C LEU A 729 -27.11 -12.67 -9.56
N ALA A 730 -27.95 -12.59 -8.51
CA ALA A 730 -28.67 -13.76 -7.98
C ALA A 730 -29.63 -14.37 -9.02
N ALA A 731 -30.36 -13.55 -9.78
CA ALA A 731 -31.27 -14.01 -10.83
C ALA A 731 -30.55 -14.61 -12.02
N THR A 732 -29.28 -14.20 -12.30
CA THR A 732 -28.52 -14.72 -13.44
C THR A 732 -27.73 -15.98 -13.08
N PHE A 733 -27.12 -16.05 -11.89
CA PHE A 733 -26.16 -17.07 -11.50
C PHE A 733 -26.63 -17.97 -10.34
N GLY A 734 -27.74 -17.64 -9.68
CA GLY A 734 -28.23 -18.39 -8.53
C GLY A 734 -28.74 -19.78 -8.87
N GLN A 735 -29.32 -19.94 -10.05
CA GLN A 735 -29.90 -21.19 -10.55
C GLN A 735 -29.71 -21.29 -12.08
N GLY A 736 -29.91 -22.49 -12.64
CA GLY A 736 -29.92 -22.72 -14.08
C GLY A 736 -28.53 -22.93 -14.69
N GLU A 737 -28.43 -22.68 -16.02
CA GLU A 737 -27.28 -22.99 -16.86
C GLU A 737 -26.00 -22.30 -16.43
N TYR A 738 -26.10 -21.06 -15.90
CA TYR A 738 -24.93 -20.22 -15.57
C TYR A 738 -24.42 -20.36 -14.12
N LYS A 739 -24.98 -21.30 -13.33
CA LYS A 739 -24.60 -21.50 -11.90
C LYS A 739 -23.11 -21.81 -11.72
N SER A 740 -22.46 -22.41 -12.72
CA SER A 740 -21.02 -22.74 -12.68
C SER A 740 -20.10 -21.54 -12.98
N VAL A 741 -20.65 -20.43 -13.51
CA VAL A 741 -19.87 -19.24 -13.82
C VAL A 741 -19.56 -18.47 -12.54
N THR A 742 -18.26 -18.26 -12.29
CA THR A 742 -17.84 -17.45 -11.15
C THR A 742 -17.84 -15.97 -11.52
N VAL A 743 -18.48 -15.15 -10.70
CA VAL A 743 -18.49 -13.70 -10.86
C VAL A 743 -17.69 -13.05 -9.75
N VAL A 744 -16.71 -12.27 -10.14
CA VAL A 744 -15.85 -11.48 -9.24
C VAL A 744 -16.29 -10.02 -9.32
N VAL A 745 -16.76 -9.47 -8.19
CA VAL A 745 -17.14 -8.06 -8.07
C VAL A 745 -15.98 -7.26 -7.53
N ASN A 746 -15.62 -6.15 -8.18
CA ASN A 746 -14.61 -5.21 -7.74
C ASN A 746 -15.16 -3.78 -7.81
N VAL A 747 -15.45 -3.21 -6.65
CA VAL A 747 -15.92 -1.82 -6.51
C VAL A 747 -14.69 -0.90 -6.46
N ASP A 748 -14.72 0.19 -7.23
CA ASP A 748 -13.63 1.15 -7.40
C ASP A 748 -12.29 0.45 -7.70
N PRO A 749 -12.18 -0.26 -8.85
CA PRO A 749 -10.94 -0.92 -9.27
C PRO A 749 -9.81 0.11 -9.46
N GLN A 750 -8.59 -0.32 -9.12
CA GLN A 750 -7.36 0.47 -9.27
C GLN A 750 -6.50 -0.11 -10.39
#